data_1977ddaf6008a48e12c2fb89dbac9710
#
_entry.id   1977ddaf6008a48e12c2fb89dbac9710
#
_cell.length_a   1.000
_cell.length_b   1.000
_cell.length_c   1.000
_cell.angle_alpha   90.00
_cell.angle_beta   90.00
_cell.angle_gamma   90.00
#
_symmetry.space_group_name_H-M   'P 1'
#
loop_
_entity.id
_entity.type
_entity.pdbx_description
1 polymer ?
#
loop_
_entity_poly.entity_id
_entity_poly.type
_entity_poly.pdbx_seq_one_letter_code
_entity_poly.pdbx_strand_id
1 'polypeptide(L)'
;VTIGRRTRDTLAVLAIAVVSAALFVSPAFERGRGLSLDILTWLRFEAFGNRQAPEQSPTVVVAIDEESYATPPFNGSPFLTWTGEIGRVLGAVLDGGAKVVGFDIVFPTSIEQSEIPLGDSTLGDKTRGFDRDFLRALAAGAATGKVVLGEVFAEQPVIPAPGQRIAVRQQQNLRPLNTYTDSDDVVRRHPLTVAVDGHPVPSMALELAARARGTPLTTDPDGAVRSDDISTAGRIANTVTLNFDGGADDIPTYSFADLRACAVKGDKDYFRREFAGKVVLIGTVGIEDRRLTSKRFATRAEGARRPRCVLGERKTTAAFARSTIAGVYIHATAINNLVRHDAAIELGWRATGALALAFALAAATLARLARPATAAAALLALALLYAGLATVLFNEAFVLPLGEPLGAAALALAATIGYRFMVSDKDRRLLQKGFAYYLAPHLIDRMLASHKLPQLGGETRDITVFFSDIEGFSEIAERMTPSALMALTNEYLSATTDVIESHGGYVDKYIGDSVVAVFGAPLDDPFHATNAARAALACKARLTELNRTSAAFQGIKVAQRIGINSGEALVGNFGSQRRFNYSVMSDAVNVASRLEGANKFYGTTIIASDSTVARAADEFTWRELDTVRVKGREQSLKIFELLCLAEELAPDQQRVLADYAEGLALWRAGKCEASAARFARAATMDRPSALFAERARAAQHDAPSAAWAAVRSLQEK
;
A
#
# COMPACT_ATOMS: atom_id res chain seq x y z
N VAL A 1 -4.97 0.97 38.70
CA VAL A 1 -4.42 -0.26 38.08
C VAL A 1 -3.87 0.13 36.71
N THR A 2 -2.53 0.29 36.60
CA THR A 2 -1.89 0.56 35.31
C THR A 2 -1.89 -0.72 34.49
N ILE A 3 -2.72 -0.73 33.44
CA ILE A 3 -2.77 -1.84 32.47
C ILE A 3 -1.38 -1.95 31.82
N GLY A 4 -0.75 -3.11 31.91
CA GLY A 4 0.55 -3.35 31.31
C GLY A 4 0.56 -3.04 29.80
N ARG A 5 1.65 -2.52 29.26
CA ARG A 5 1.77 -2.09 27.85
C ARG A 5 1.32 -3.18 26.86
N ARG A 6 1.70 -4.44 27.09
CA ARG A 6 1.31 -5.58 26.24
C ARG A 6 -0.21 -5.81 26.23
N THR A 7 -0.87 -5.68 27.39
CA THR A 7 -2.33 -5.85 27.51
C THR A 7 -3.06 -4.71 26.82
N ARG A 8 -2.62 -3.46 27.01
CA ARG A 8 -3.17 -2.27 26.34
C ARG A 8 -3.11 -2.40 24.82
N ASP A 9 -1.94 -2.79 24.29
CA ASP A 9 -1.73 -2.91 22.84
C ASP A 9 -2.57 -4.06 22.25
N THR A 10 -2.76 -5.16 23.01
CA THR A 10 -3.64 -6.26 22.57
C THR A 10 -5.11 -5.84 22.55
N LEU A 11 -5.57 -5.12 23.59
CA LEU A 11 -6.94 -4.60 23.63
C LEU A 11 -7.19 -3.58 22.51
N ALA A 12 -6.22 -2.72 22.20
CA ALA A 12 -6.32 -1.77 21.10
C ALA A 12 -6.45 -2.48 19.72
N VAL A 13 -5.65 -3.51 19.47
CA VAL A 13 -5.73 -4.32 18.25
C VAL A 13 -7.09 -5.02 18.13
N LEU A 14 -7.60 -5.60 19.21
CA LEU A 14 -8.95 -6.21 19.23
C LEU A 14 -10.03 -5.17 18.96
N ALA A 15 -9.98 -4.02 19.64
CA ALA A 15 -10.95 -2.95 19.44
C ALA A 15 -10.94 -2.42 17.99
N ILE A 16 -9.76 -2.21 17.41
CA ILE A 16 -9.60 -1.79 16.00
C ILE A 16 -10.25 -2.83 15.08
N ALA A 17 -9.99 -4.12 15.28
CA ALA A 17 -10.54 -5.18 14.43
C ALA A 17 -12.07 -5.24 14.53
N VAL A 18 -12.61 -5.18 15.75
CA VAL A 18 -14.07 -5.19 15.98
C VAL A 18 -14.75 -3.98 15.35
N VAL A 19 -14.19 -2.77 15.56
CA VAL A 19 -14.75 -1.53 14.98
C VAL A 19 -14.67 -1.56 13.45
N SER A 20 -13.54 -2.02 12.88
CA SER A 20 -13.39 -2.14 11.43
C SER A 20 -14.41 -3.12 10.85
N ALA A 21 -14.58 -4.29 11.44
CA ALA A 21 -15.57 -5.28 11.00
C ALA A 21 -17.01 -4.73 11.12
N ALA A 22 -17.35 -4.12 12.25
CA ALA A 22 -18.66 -3.55 12.49
C ALA A 22 -19.02 -2.45 11.45
N LEU A 23 -18.07 -1.60 11.09
CA LEU A 23 -18.28 -0.55 10.11
C LEU A 23 -18.65 -1.14 8.73
N PHE A 24 -17.90 -2.13 8.26
CA PHE A 24 -18.13 -2.73 6.93
C PHE A 24 -19.33 -3.67 6.87
N VAL A 25 -19.77 -4.20 8.01
CA VAL A 25 -21.01 -5.00 8.09
C VAL A 25 -22.25 -4.11 8.32
N SER A 26 -22.08 -2.87 8.69
CA SER A 26 -23.19 -1.93 8.93
C SER A 26 -23.98 -1.62 7.65
N PRO A 27 -25.24 -1.15 7.76
CA PRO A 27 -26.03 -0.70 6.61
C PRO A 27 -25.36 0.44 5.81
N ALA A 28 -24.51 1.24 6.43
CA ALA A 28 -23.77 2.29 5.76
C ALA A 28 -22.87 1.80 4.59
N PHE A 29 -22.50 0.53 4.59
CA PHE A 29 -21.68 -0.09 3.55
C PHE A 29 -22.50 -0.86 2.47
N GLU A 30 -23.80 -0.65 2.38
CA GLU A 30 -24.68 -1.38 1.45
C GLU A 30 -24.24 -1.23 -0.02
N ARG A 31 -23.88 -0.03 -0.44
CA ARG A 31 -23.34 0.21 -1.80
C ARG A 31 -22.07 -0.58 -2.10
N GLY A 32 -21.19 -0.73 -1.13
CA GLY A 32 -19.97 -1.54 -1.25
C GLY A 32 -20.25 -3.04 -1.41
N ARG A 33 -21.33 -3.53 -0.80
CA ARG A 33 -21.79 -4.93 -0.97
C ARG A 33 -22.25 -5.21 -2.38
N GLY A 34 -23.07 -4.32 -2.95
CA GLY A 34 -23.51 -4.44 -4.33
C GLY A 34 -22.33 -4.51 -5.30
N LEU A 35 -21.34 -3.63 -5.10
CA LEU A 35 -20.12 -3.62 -5.91
C LEU A 35 -19.35 -4.96 -5.83
N SER A 36 -19.33 -5.63 -4.68
CA SER A 36 -18.72 -6.96 -4.56
C SER A 36 -19.31 -7.97 -5.53
N LEU A 37 -20.65 -8.00 -5.65
CA LEU A 37 -21.34 -8.91 -6.57
C LEU A 37 -21.05 -8.56 -8.04
N ASP A 38 -20.98 -7.26 -8.35
CA ASP A 38 -20.65 -6.81 -9.71
C ASP A 38 -19.22 -7.20 -10.11
N ILE A 39 -18.26 -7.05 -9.17
CA ILE A 39 -16.86 -7.48 -9.37
C ILE A 39 -16.77 -8.99 -9.53
N LEU A 40 -17.48 -9.77 -8.71
CA LEU A 40 -17.50 -11.24 -8.83
C LEU A 40 -18.11 -11.68 -10.16
N THR A 41 -19.19 -11.03 -10.61
CA THR A 41 -19.80 -11.30 -11.92
C THR A 41 -18.79 -11.05 -13.06
N TRP A 42 -18.04 -9.97 -12.98
CA TRP A 42 -16.99 -9.65 -13.94
C TRP A 42 -15.81 -10.65 -13.87
N LEU A 43 -15.26 -10.91 -12.69
CA LEU A 43 -14.14 -11.84 -12.50
C LEU A 43 -14.49 -13.24 -13.00
N ARG A 44 -15.71 -13.74 -12.70
CA ARG A 44 -16.17 -15.03 -13.17
C ARG A 44 -16.24 -15.05 -14.69
N PHE A 45 -16.81 -14.01 -15.29
CA PHE A 45 -16.92 -13.93 -16.75
C PHE A 45 -15.54 -13.90 -17.44
N GLU A 46 -14.58 -13.15 -16.91
CA GLU A 46 -13.21 -13.12 -17.43
C GLU A 46 -12.47 -14.46 -17.25
N ALA A 47 -12.71 -15.16 -16.14
CA ALA A 47 -12.02 -16.42 -15.82
C ALA A 47 -12.62 -17.64 -16.54
N PHE A 48 -13.95 -17.69 -16.65
CA PHE A 48 -14.67 -18.90 -17.11
C PHE A 48 -15.54 -18.69 -18.35
N GLY A 49 -15.76 -17.44 -18.77
CA GLY A 49 -16.68 -17.10 -19.88
C GLY A 49 -18.15 -17.26 -19.50
N ASN A 50 -18.98 -17.65 -20.48
CA ASN A 50 -20.40 -17.93 -20.25
C ASN A 50 -20.57 -19.19 -19.43
N ARG A 51 -21.39 -19.10 -18.36
CA ARG A 51 -21.71 -20.25 -17.48
C ARG A 51 -22.52 -21.33 -18.18
N GLN A 52 -23.40 -20.90 -19.07
CA GLN A 52 -24.26 -21.78 -19.86
C GLN A 52 -24.23 -21.37 -21.33
N ALA A 53 -24.31 -22.35 -22.21
CA ALA A 53 -24.53 -22.07 -23.62
C ALA A 53 -25.94 -21.50 -23.85
N PRO A 54 -26.09 -20.43 -24.66
CA PRO A 54 -27.39 -19.80 -24.88
C PRO A 54 -28.48 -20.78 -25.37
N GLU A 55 -28.12 -21.83 -26.14
CA GLU A 55 -29.05 -22.87 -26.61
C GLU A 55 -29.72 -23.64 -25.47
N GLN A 56 -29.02 -23.74 -24.32
CA GLN A 56 -29.52 -24.43 -23.13
C GLN A 56 -30.42 -23.53 -22.25
N SER A 57 -30.59 -22.27 -22.64
CA SER A 57 -31.47 -21.36 -21.89
C SER A 57 -32.91 -21.89 -21.88
N PRO A 58 -33.53 -22.04 -20.68
CA PRO A 58 -34.95 -22.38 -20.58
C PRO A 58 -35.84 -21.27 -21.14
N THR A 59 -35.34 -20.02 -21.12
CA THR A 59 -36.08 -18.83 -21.51
C THR A 59 -35.53 -18.27 -22.82
N VAL A 60 -36.41 -17.81 -23.69
CA VAL A 60 -36.10 -17.06 -24.91
C VAL A 60 -36.84 -15.74 -24.93
N VAL A 61 -36.27 -14.72 -25.55
CA VAL A 61 -36.84 -13.38 -25.65
C VAL A 61 -37.28 -13.13 -27.11
N VAL A 62 -38.50 -12.73 -27.28
CA VAL A 62 -39.03 -12.14 -28.53
C VAL A 62 -38.96 -10.63 -28.38
N ALA A 63 -37.96 -10.05 -29.01
CA ALA A 63 -37.61 -8.64 -28.84
C ALA A 63 -38.37 -7.75 -29.82
N ILE A 64 -39.12 -6.79 -29.30
CA ILE A 64 -39.58 -5.64 -30.07
C ILE A 64 -38.42 -4.65 -30.08
N ASP A 65 -37.62 -4.77 -31.11
CA ASP A 65 -36.36 -4.08 -31.31
C ASP A 65 -36.46 -2.96 -32.35
N GLU A 66 -35.37 -2.22 -32.54
CA GLU A 66 -35.29 -1.17 -33.57
C GLU A 66 -35.59 -1.67 -34.97
N GLU A 67 -35.28 -2.94 -35.26
CA GLU A 67 -35.63 -3.55 -36.55
C GLU A 67 -37.12 -3.72 -36.70
N SER A 68 -37.83 -4.07 -35.64
CA SER A 68 -39.28 -4.15 -35.62
C SER A 68 -39.91 -2.78 -35.98
N TYR A 69 -39.43 -1.70 -35.46
CA TYR A 69 -39.91 -0.37 -35.79
C TYR A 69 -39.53 0.10 -37.22
N ALA A 70 -38.48 -0.43 -37.78
CA ALA A 70 -38.01 -0.09 -39.13
C ALA A 70 -38.59 -0.94 -40.27
N THR A 71 -39.25 -2.06 -39.91
CA THR A 71 -39.72 -3.08 -40.89
C THR A 71 -41.23 -2.93 -41.13
N PRO A 72 -41.73 -2.97 -42.42
CA PRO A 72 -43.18 -3.04 -42.68
C PRO A 72 -43.82 -4.29 -42.07
N PRO A 73 -45.05 -4.21 -41.54
CA PRO A 73 -45.98 -3.10 -41.58
C PRO A 73 -45.84 -2.11 -40.38
N PHE A 74 -44.82 -2.29 -39.55
CA PHE A 74 -44.65 -1.55 -38.29
C PHE A 74 -44.04 -0.16 -38.50
N ASN A 75 -43.28 0.03 -39.57
CA ASN A 75 -42.63 1.28 -39.89
C ASN A 75 -43.67 2.44 -40.01
N GLY A 76 -43.51 3.46 -39.18
CA GLY A 76 -44.37 4.61 -39.10
C GLY A 76 -45.77 4.35 -38.48
N SER A 77 -46.01 3.15 -37.95
CA SER A 77 -47.26 2.79 -37.27
C SER A 77 -47.14 2.95 -35.77
N PRO A 78 -48.11 3.56 -35.08
CA PRO A 78 -48.14 3.61 -33.62
C PRO A 78 -48.19 2.18 -33.03
N PHE A 79 -47.44 1.91 -31.95
CA PHE A 79 -47.33 0.60 -31.31
C PHE A 79 -48.71 0.00 -30.94
N LEU A 80 -49.68 0.86 -30.60
CA LEU A 80 -51.06 0.45 -30.30
C LEU A 80 -51.75 -0.28 -31.45
N THR A 81 -51.31 -0.08 -32.71
CA THR A 81 -51.87 -0.74 -33.89
C THR A 81 -51.22 -2.11 -34.23
N TRP A 82 -50.29 -2.56 -33.40
CA TRP A 82 -49.56 -3.83 -33.65
C TRP A 82 -50.26 -5.06 -33.07
N THR A 83 -51.34 -4.90 -32.33
CA THR A 83 -52.01 -5.97 -31.58
C THR A 83 -52.35 -7.18 -32.43
N GLY A 84 -52.88 -6.98 -33.65
CA GLY A 84 -53.19 -8.09 -34.59
C GLY A 84 -51.96 -8.94 -34.97
N GLU A 85 -50.84 -8.25 -35.23
CA GLU A 85 -49.60 -8.95 -35.59
C GLU A 85 -48.94 -9.58 -34.34
N ILE A 86 -49.06 -8.98 -33.16
CA ILE A 86 -48.67 -9.55 -31.88
C ILE A 86 -49.49 -10.85 -31.63
N GLY A 87 -50.77 -10.85 -31.87
CA GLY A 87 -51.63 -12.01 -31.78
C GLY A 87 -51.20 -13.15 -32.73
N ARG A 88 -50.82 -12.80 -33.97
CA ARG A 88 -50.27 -13.75 -34.95
C ARG A 88 -48.97 -14.41 -34.47
N VAL A 89 -47.99 -13.64 -33.97
CA VAL A 89 -46.74 -14.18 -33.45
C VAL A 89 -47.00 -15.02 -32.21
N LEU A 90 -47.85 -14.56 -31.28
CA LEU A 90 -48.26 -15.33 -30.10
C LEU A 90 -48.83 -16.69 -30.50
N GLY A 91 -49.76 -16.72 -31.48
CA GLY A 91 -50.33 -17.98 -31.98
C GLY A 91 -49.25 -18.91 -32.52
N ALA A 92 -48.36 -18.40 -33.38
CA ALA A 92 -47.28 -19.22 -33.97
C ALA A 92 -46.29 -19.76 -32.90
N VAL A 93 -45.99 -18.99 -31.88
CA VAL A 93 -45.12 -19.41 -30.76
C VAL A 93 -45.80 -20.48 -29.90
N LEU A 94 -47.10 -20.34 -29.61
CA LEU A 94 -47.88 -21.33 -28.87
C LEU A 94 -48.02 -22.64 -29.66
N ASP A 95 -48.31 -22.56 -30.97
CA ASP A 95 -48.38 -23.71 -31.88
C ASP A 95 -47.00 -24.39 -32.05
N GLY A 96 -45.93 -23.60 -31.96
CA GLY A 96 -44.55 -24.09 -31.92
C GLY A 96 -44.18 -24.87 -30.65
N GLY A 97 -45.09 -24.97 -29.67
CA GLY A 97 -44.92 -25.78 -28.47
C GLY A 97 -44.26 -25.06 -27.30
N ALA A 98 -44.31 -23.74 -27.23
CA ALA A 98 -43.89 -23.00 -26.06
C ALA A 98 -44.62 -23.51 -24.80
N LYS A 99 -43.87 -23.62 -23.68
CA LYS A 99 -44.47 -24.01 -22.38
C LYS A 99 -45.39 -22.94 -21.85
N VAL A 100 -44.91 -21.70 -21.83
CA VAL A 100 -45.65 -20.53 -21.39
C VAL A 100 -45.07 -19.28 -22.04
N VAL A 101 -45.91 -18.28 -22.28
CA VAL A 101 -45.58 -16.98 -22.86
C VAL A 101 -45.95 -15.91 -21.86
N GLY A 102 -44.97 -15.08 -21.48
CA GLY A 102 -45.15 -13.88 -20.65
C GLY A 102 -44.99 -12.62 -21.50
N PHE A 103 -45.78 -11.61 -21.20
CA PHE A 103 -45.65 -10.28 -21.80
C PHE A 103 -44.98 -9.34 -20.83
N ASP A 104 -43.76 -8.96 -21.13
CA ASP A 104 -43.03 -7.86 -20.45
C ASP A 104 -43.35 -6.53 -21.13
N ILE A 105 -44.61 -6.33 -21.40
CA ILE A 105 -45.21 -5.15 -22.00
C ILE A 105 -46.60 -5.03 -21.45
N VAL A 106 -46.98 -3.81 -21.08
CA VAL A 106 -48.36 -3.48 -20.71
C VAL A 106 -49.00 -2.70 -21.84
N PHE A 107 -50.22 -3.11 -22.24
CA PHE A 107 -51.02 -2.41 -23.21
C PHE A 107 -52.18 -1.68 -22.47
N PRO A 108 -51.95 -0.47 -21.90
CA PRO A 108 -52.89 0.16 -21.00
C PRO A 108 -54.15 0.67 -21.72
N THR A 109 -54.09 0.80 -23.04
CA THR A 109 -55.19 1.28 -23.89
C THR A 109 -55.43 0.37 -25.06
N SER A 110 -56.60 0.40 -25.65
CA SER A 110 -56.98 -0.25 -26.90
C SER A 110 -57.42 0.80 -27.91
N ILE A 111 -57.04 0.58 -29.18
CA ILE A 111 -57.50 1.51 -30.24
C ILE A 111 -59.00 1.54 -30.35
N GLU A 112 -59.69 0.43 -30.03
CA GLU A 112 -61.14 0.29 -30.04
C GLU A 112 -61.83 1.13 -28.93
N GLN A 113 -61.04 1.54 -27.92
CA GLN A 113 -61.54 2.38 -26.79
C GLN A 113 -61.12 3.83 -26.94
N SER A 114 -60.56 4.21 -28.07
CA SER A 114 -60.15 5.58 -28.34
C SER A 114 -61.33 6.54 -28.49
N GLU A 115 -61.37 7.52 -27.63
CA GLU A 115 -62.37 8.63 -27.67
C GLU A 115 -61.94 9.76 -28.61
N ILE A 116 -60.86 9.61 -29.38
CA ILE A 116 -60.40 10.61 -30.33
C ILE A 116 -61.49 10.89 -31.36
N PRO A 117 -61.98 12.12 -31.51
CA PRO A 117 -63.03 12.45 -32.50
C PRO A 117 -62.51 12.22 -33.93
N LEU A 118 -63.35 11.56 -34.76
CA LEU A 118 -63.05 11.29 -36.17
C LEU A 118 -64.28 11.45 -37.04
N GLY A 119 -64.58 12.71 -37.41
CA GLY A 119 -65.82 13.10 -38.06
C GLY A 119 -67.01 13.01 -37.08
N ASP A 120 -68.10 12.36 -37.46
CA ASP A 120 -69.29 12.16 -36.65
C ASP A 120 -69.24 11.01 -35.65
N SER A 121 -68.08 10.38 -35.48
CA SER A 121 -67.87 9.24 -34.59
C SER A 121 -66.49 9.30 -33.95
N THR A 122 -66.15 8.38 -33.08
CA THR A 122 -64.79 8.24 -32.50
C THR A 122 -63.88 7.32 -33.31
N LEU A 123 -62.60 7.42 -33.13
CA LEU A 123 -61.63 6.49 -33.69
C LEU A 123 -61.96 5.04 -33.26
N GLY A 124 -62.34 4.86 -31.99
CA GLY A 124 -62.77 3.57 -31.45
C GLY A 124 -63.95 2.95 -32.17
N ASP A 125 -64.96 3.75 -32.49
CA ASP A 125 -66.11 3.26 -33.24
C ASP A 125 -65.73 2.74 -34.64
N LYS A 126 -64.77 3.41 -35.31
CA LYS A 126 -64.31 3.02 -36.65
C LYS A 126 -63.34 1.86 -36.64
N THR A 127 -62.71 1.59 -35.52
CA THR A 127 -61.76 0.47 -35.38
C THR A 127 -62.31 -0.70 -34.60
N ARG A 128 -63.61 -0.76 -34.39
CA ARG A 128 -64.30 -1.84 -33.67
C ARG A 128 -63.99 -3.19 -34.26
N GLY A 129 -63.50 -4.10 -33.41
CA GLY A 129 -63.06 -5.47 -33.82
C GLY A 129 -61.58 -5.54 -34.28
N PHE A 130 -60.84 -4.44 -34.20
CA PHE A 130 -59.42 -4.41 -34.58
C PHE A 130 -58.56 -5.31 -33.70
N ASP A 131 -58.80 -5.36 -32.38
CA ASP A 131 -58.06 -6.19 -31.44
C ASP A 131 -58.55 -7.65 -31.34
N ARG A 132 -59.61 -8.01 -32.09
CA ARG A 132 -60.30 -9.31 -31.99
C ARG A 132 -59.34 -10.50 -32.08
N ASP A 133 -58.41 -10.52 -33.03
CA ASP A 133 -57.52 -11.62 -33.24
C ASP A 133 -56.48 -11.74 -32.13
N PHE A 134 -56.04 -10.59 -31.61
CA PHE A 134 -55.15 -10.54 -30.41
C PHE A 134 -55.88 -11.08 -29.17
N LEU A 135 -57.11 -10.62 -28.93
CA LEU A 135 -57.91 -11.06 -27.79
C LEU A 135 -58.25 -12.56 -27.86
N ARG A 136 -58.46 -13.09 -29.07
CA ARG A 136 -58.68 -14.55 -29.29
C ARG A 136 -57.39 -15.35 -28.97
N ALA A 137 -56.23 -14.89 -29.44
CA ALA A 137 -54.96 -15.55 -29.16
C ALA A 137 -54.66 -15.52 -27.65
N LEU A 138 -54.88 -14.42 -26.98
CA LEU A 138 -54.73 -14.30 -25.52
C LEU A 138 -55.68 -15.26 -24.80
N ALA A 139 -56.99 -15.27 -25.17
CA ALA A 139 -57.99 -16.17 -24.54
C ALA A 139 -57.65 -17.65 -24.73
N ALA A 140 -57.24 -18.05 -25.93
CA ALA A 140 -56.83 -19.44 -26.23
C ALA A 140 -55.62 -19.88 -25.40
N GLY A 141 -54.59 -19.04 -25.31
CA GLY A 141 -53.42 -19.30 -24.49
C GLY A 141 -53.71 -19.29 -22.99
N ALA A 142 -54.54 -18.36 -22.53
CA ALA A 142 -54.93 -18.26 -21.10
C ALA A 142 -55.82 -19.46 -20.68
N ALA A 143 -56.66 -19.97 -21.59
CA ALA A 143 -57.47 -21.15 -21.30
C ALA A 143 -56.66 -22.40 -20.94
N THR A 144 -55.46 -22.53 -21.51
CA THR A 144 -54.50 -23.61 -21.24
C THR A 144 -53.44 -23.25 -20.23
N GLY A 145 -53.54 -22.08 -19.59
CA GLY A 145 -52.54 -21.58 -18.62
C GLY A 145 -51.20 -21.19 -19.25
N LYS A 146 -51.15 -21.02 -20.58
CA LYS A 146 -49.89 -20.76 -21.30
C LYS A 146 -49.61 -19.30 -21.58
N VAL A 147 -50.47 -18.34 -21.18
CA VAL A 147 -50.26 -16.91 -21.39
C VAL A 147 -50.42 -16.16 -20.09
N VAL A 148 -49.48 -15.22 -19.82
CA VAL A 148 -49.50 -14.32 -18.66
C VAL A 148 -49.22 -12.92 -19.17
N LEU A 149 -50.06 -11.95 -18.80
CA LEU A 149 -49.84 -10.51 -19.08
C LEU A 149 -49.18 -9.82 -17.89
N GLY A 150 -48.37 -8.82 -18.22
CA GLY A 150 -47.71 -7.94 -17.23
C GLY A 150 -48.59 -6.80 -16.77
N GLU A 151 -48.38 -6.37 -15.53
CA GLU A 151 -48.90 -5.14 -14.98
C GLU A 151 -47.81 -4.47 -14.12
N VAL A 152 -47.83 -3.11 -13.97
CA VAL A 152 -46.82 -2.39 -13.20
C VAL A 152 -47.50 -1.65 -12.07
N PHE A 153 -47.08 -1.88 -10.84
CA PHE A 153 -47.58 -1.19 -9.67
C PHE A 153 -46.62 -0.04 -9.29
N ALA A 154 -47.14 1.17 -9.40
CA ALA A 154 -46.54 2.43 -9.05
C ALA A 154 -47.60 3.32 -8.38
N GLU A 155 -47.33 4.59 -8.12
CA GLU A 155 -48.33 5.55 -7.63
C GLU A 155 -49.56 5.59 -8.54
N GLN A 156 -49.34 5.45 -9.84
CA GLN A 156 -50.41 5.25 -10.84
C GLN A 156 -50.17 3.90 -11.50
N PRO A 157 -50.96 2.87 -11.19
CA PRO A 157 -50.76 1.53 -11.76
C PRO A 157 -51.00 1.55 -13.27
N VAL A 158 -50.07 0.87 -14.00
CA VAL A 158 -50.23 0.64 -15.43
C VAL A 158 -50.70 -0.79 -15.60
N ILE A 159 -52.00 -0.94 -15.99
CA ILE A 159 -52.68 -2.21 -16.13
C ILE A 159 -53.17 -2.41 -17.57
N PRO A 160 -53.26 -3.66 -18.07
CA PRO A 160 -53.79 -3.90 -19.43
C PRO A 160 -55.22 -3.41 -19.61
N ALA A 161 -55.57 -3.09 -20.85
CA ALA A 161 -56.89 -2.67 -21.23
C ALA A 161 -57.96 -3.69 -20.82
N PRO A 162 -59.22 -3.27 -20.51
CA PRO A 162 -60.28 -4.15 -20.00
C PRO A 162 -60.51 -5.41 -20.83
N GLY A 163 -60.53 -5.30 -22.18
CA GLY A 163 -60.72 -6.42 -23.09
C GLY A 163 -59.62 -7.50 -22.95
N GLN A 164 -58.38 -7.08 -22.77
CA GLN A 164 -57.23 -7.97 -22.56
C GLN A 164 -57.30 -8.67 -21.20
N ARG A 165 -57.65 -7.93 -20.14
CA ARG A 165 -57.83 -8.50 -18.79
C ARG A 165 -58.93 -9.57 -18.78
N ILE A 166 -60.01 -9.34 -19.45
CA ILE A 166 -61.11 -10.33 -19.60
C ILE A 166 -60.59 -11.55 -20.40
N ALA A 167 -59.89 -11.33 -21.52
CA ALA A 167 -59.35 -12.41 -22.35
C ALA A 167 -58.40 -13.33 -21.57
N VAL A 168 -57.60 -12.78 -20.67
CA VAL A 168 -56.69 -13.58 -19.85
C VAL A 168 -57.27 -14.02 -18.51
N ARG A 169 -58.59 -13.95 -18.33
CA ARG A 169 -59.30 -14.31 -17.09
C ARG A 169 -58.88 -13.51 -15.86
N GLN A 170 -58.63 -12.23 -16.06
CA GLN A 170 -58.29 -11.27 -15.02
C GLN A 170 -57.07 -11.70 -14.16
N GLN A 171 -57.18 -11.62 -12.83
CA GLN A 171 -56.08 -11.89 -11.91
C GLN A 171 -55.46 -13.27 -11.99
N GLN A 172 -56.12 -14.24 -12.68
CA GLN A 172 -55.51 -15.59 -12.86
C GLN A 172 -54.26 -15.54 -13.71
N ASN A 173 -54.16 -14.60 -14.68
CA ASN A 173 -53.03 -14.51 -15.60
C ASN A 173 -52.47 -13.07 -15.73
N LEU A 174 -52.63 -12.24 -14.69
CA LEU A 174 -51.97 -10.94 -14.57
C LEU A 174 -50.89 -11.01 -13.50
N ARG A 175 -49.69 -10.53 -13.80
CA ARG A 175 -48.60 -10.54 -12.85
C ARG A 175 -47.75 -9.29 -12.88
N PRO A 176 -47.24 -8.84 -11.69
CA PRO A 176 -46.35 -7.69 -11.58
C PRO A 176 -45.06 -7.86 -12.38
N LEU A 177 -44.67 -6.77 -13.08
CA LEU A 177 -43.39 -6.59 -13.75
C LEU A 177 -42.40 -5.80 -12.91
N ASN A 178 -42.74 -5.47 -11.69
CA ASN A 178 -41.90 -4.67 -10.83
C ASN A 178 -40.56 -5.35 -10.55
N THR A 179 -39.48 -4.61 -10.67
CA THR A 179 -38.13 -5.04 -10.35
C THR A 179 -37.67 -4.45 -9.01
N TYR A 180 -36.74 -5.12 -8.36
CA TYR A 180 -36.08 -4.60 -7.14
C TYR A 180 -34.79 -3.91 -7.53
N THR A 181 -34.61 -2.66 -7.09
CA THR A 181 -33.41 -1.87 -7.33
C THR A 181 -32.71 -1.61 -6.01
N ASP A 182 -31.40 -1.90 -5.92
CA ASP A 182 -30.57 -1.60 -4.77
C ASP A 182 -30.40 -0.06 -4.60
N SER A 183 -29.86 0.38 -3.50
CA SER A 183 -29.69 1.80 -3.15
C SER A 183 -28.73 2.58 -4.07
N ASP A 184 -28.07 1.91 -5.00
CA ASP A 184 -27.19 2.49 -6.03
C ASP A 184 -27.76 2.41 -7.46
N ASP A 185 -29.10 2.25 -7.57
CA ASP A 185 -29.85 2.12 -8.81
C ASP A 185 -29.47 0.91 -9.69
N VAL A 186 -28.84 -0.10 -9.10
CA VAL A 186 -28.45 -1.32 -9.79
C VAL A 186 -29.39 -2.47 -9.43
N VAL A 187 -29.89 -3.19 -10.44
CA VAL A 187 -30.71 -4.38 -10.25
C VAL A 187 -29.83 -5.60 -10.12
N ARG A 188 -29.78 -6.17 -8.91
CA ARG A 188 -29.02 -7.40 -8.57
C ARG A 188 -29.91 -8.53 -8.09
N ARG A 189 -31.14 -8.17 -7.76
CA ARG A 189 -32.14 -9.09 -7.20
C ARG A 189 -33.46 -8.92 -7.92
N HIS A 190 -34.24 -9.97 -7.90
CA HIS A 190 -35.58 -9.93 -8.45
C HIS A 190 -36.60 -10.29 -7.34
N PRO A 191 -37.71 -9.55 -7.18
CA PRO A 191 -38.72 -9.88 -6.20
C PRO A 191 -39.44 -11.17 -6.61
N LEU A 192 -39.71 -12.02 -5.62
CA LEU A 192 -40.54 -13.22 -5.84
C LEU A 192 -42.02 -12.88 -5.79
N THR A 193 -42.40 -11.99 -4.88
CA THR A 193 -43.75 -11.45 -4.82
C THR A 193 -43.72 -9.93 -4.70
N VAL A 194 -44.79 -9.28 -5.13
CA VAL A 194 -45.04 -7.84 -4.98
C VAL A 194 -46.28 -7.66 -4.15
N ALA A 195 -46.27 -6.72 -3.19
CA ALA A 195 -47.46 -6.40 -2.41
C ALA A 195 -48.43 -5.59 -3.25
N VAL A 196 -49.62 -6.09 -3.46
CA VAL A 196 -50.73 -5.44 -4.15
C VAL A 196 -51.90 -5.39 -3.18
N ASP A 197 -52.37 -4.20 -2.83
CA ASP A 197 -53.44 -3.99 -1.83
C ASP A 197 -53.20 -4.75 -0.51
N GLY A 198 -51.93 -4.82 -0.09
CA GLY A 198 -51.50 -5.52 1.14
C GLY A 198 -51.38 -7.03 1.02
N HIS A 199 -51.65 -7.62 -0.14
CA HIS A 199 -51.53 -9.06 -0.40
C HIS A 199 -50.34 -9.36 -1.29
N PRO A 200 -49.53 -10.39 -0.99
CA PRO A 200 -48.39 -10.78 -1.83
C PRO A 200 -48.91 -11.48 -3.11
N VAL A 201 -48.59 -10.89 -4.28
CA VAL A 201 -48.87 -11.41 -5.59
C VAL A 201 -47.58 -11.94 -6.23
N PRO A 202 -47.56 -13.17 -6.80
CA PRO A 202 -46.36 -13.68 -7.47
C PRO A 202 -45.89 -12.75 -8.58
N SER A 203 -44.57 -12.52 -8.67
CA SER A 203 -43.98 -11.79 -9.79
C SER A 203 -44.14 -12.58 -11.10
N MET A 204 -44.04 -11.87 -12.23
CA MET A 204 -44.02 -12.51 -13.55
C MET A 204 -42.99 -13.62 -13.62
N ALA A 205 -41.78 -13.42 -13.13
CA ALA A 205 -40.71 -14.40 -13.17
C ALA A 205 -41.03 -15.67 -12.36
N LEU A 206 -41.58 -15.51 -11.15
CA LEU A 206 -41.96 -16.64 -10.29
C LEU A 206 -43.10 -17.46 -10.92
N GLU A 207 -44.13 -16.76 -11.43
CA GLU A 207 -45.28 -17.42 -12.09
C GLU A 207 -44.86 -18.21 -13.31
N LEU A 208 -44.05 -17.62 -14.20
CA LEU A 208 -43.60 -18.29 -15.43
C LEU A 208 -42.68 -19.49 -15.12
N ALA A 209 -41.80 -19.36 -14.12
CA ALA A 209 -40.95 -20.46 -13.69
C ALA A 209 -41.78 -21.63 -13.12
N ALA A 210 -42.76 -21.34 -12.28
CA ALA A 210 -43.66 -22.34 -11.71
C ALA A 210 -44.44 -23.09 -12.81
N ARG A 211 -45.04 -22.38 -13.79
CA ARG A 211 -45.74 -22.98 -14.91
C ARG A 211 -44.81 -23.79 -15.81
N ALA A 212 -43.60 -23.32 -16.05
CA ALA A 212 -42.62 -24.05 -16.86
C ALA A 212 -42.19 -25.39 -16.23
N ARG A 213 -42.22 -25.45 -14.90
CA ARG A 213 -41.90 -26.67 -14.14
C ARG A 213 -43.12 -27.55 -13.89
N GLY A 214 -44.31 -27.02 -14.03
CA GLY A 214 -45.55 -27.70 -13.68
C GLY A 214 -45.81 -27.79 -12.18
N THR A 215 -45.14 -26.96 -11.36
CA THR A 215 -45.28 -26.87 -9.89
C THR A 215 -46.26 -25.76 -9.53
N PRO A 216 -47.39 -26.04 -8.87
CA PRO A 216 -48.31 -24.99 -8.46
C PRO A 216 -47.72 -24.08 -7.40
N LEU A 217 -48.07 -22.80 -7.46
CA LEU A 217 -47.76 -21.85 -6.38
C LEU A 217 -48.86 -22.01 -5.34
N THR A 218 -48.45 -22.18 -4.07
CA THR A 218 -49.33 -22.22 -2.90
C THR A 218 -49.18 -20.96 -2.08
N THR A 219 -50.27 -20.47 -1.47
CA THR A 219 -50.23 -19.34 -0.57
C THR A 219 -50.52 -19.85 0.83
N ASP A 220 -49.58 -19.62 1.74
CA ASP A 220 -49.75 -19.98 3.15
C ASP A 220 -50.83 -19.13 3.84
N PRO A 221 -51.35 -19.56 5.01
CA PRO A 221 -52.35 -18.81 5.76
C PRO A 221 -51.89 -17.41 6.19
N ASP A 222 -50.56 -17.19 6.29
CA ASP A 222 -49.91 -15.91 6.55
C ASP A 222 -49.68 -15.07 5.30
N GLY A 223 -50.17 -15.55 4.13
CA GLY A 223 -50.10 -14.85 2.87
C GLY A 223 -48.77 -15.05 2.12
N ALA A 224 -47.83 -15.82 2.65
CA ALA A 224 -46.58 -16.08 1.94
C ALA A 224 -46.82 -17.02 0.74
N VAL A 225 -46.33 -16.61 -0.42
CA VAL A 225 -46.38 -17.48 -1.64
C VAL A 225 -45.16 -18.40 -1.61
N ARG A 226 -45.45 -19.71 -1.68
CA ARG A 226 -44.41 -20.76 -1.73
C ARG A 226 -44.55 -21.65 -2.95
N SER A 227 -43.46 -22.25 -3.31
CA SER A 227 -43.41 -23.39 -4.21
C SER A 227 -42.49 -24.39 -3.53
N ASP A 228 -42.96 -25.66 -3.42
CA ASP A 228 -42.22 -26.73 -2.73
C ASP A 228 -40.81 -26.96 -3.32
N ASP A 229 -40.58 -26.42 -4.51
CA ASP A 229 -39.40 -26.70 -5.31
C ASP A 229 -38.54 -25.44 -5.62
N ILE A 230 -38.93 -24.27 -5.13
CA ILE A 230 -38.21 -23.03 -5.42
C ILE A 230 -37.52 -22.56 -4.13
N SER A 231 -36.17 -22.70 -4.09
CA SER A 231 -35.37 -22.18 -3.00
C SER A 231 -35.34 -20.64 -3.06
N THR A 232 -35.77 -20.02 -1.97
CA THR A 232 -35.86 -18.55 -1.82
C THR A 232 -34.67 -17.97 -1.03
N ALA A 233 -33.49 -18.55 -1.15
CA ALA A 233 -32.32 -18.23 -0.36
C ALA A 233 -31.63 -16.91 -0.76
N GLY A 234 -32.39 -15.85 -1.00
CA GLY A 234 -31.83 -14.50 -1.09
C GLY A 234 -31.50 -13.89 0.27
N ARG A 235 -30.49 -13.04 0.35
CA ARG A 235 -30.14 -12.30 1.57
C ARG A 235 -31.25 -11.34 2.01
N ILE A 236 -31.96 -10.78 1.04
CA ILE A 236 -33.14 -9.96 1.25
C ILE A 236 -34.35 -10.86 1.13
N ALA A 237 -35.17 -10.86 2.18
CA ALA A 237 -36.39 -11.64 2.21
C ALA A 237 -37.26 -11.38 0.95
N ASN A 238 -37.90 -12.43 0.44
CA ASN A 238 -38.77 -12.35 -0.72
C ASN A 238 -38.11 -11.90 -2.04
N THR A 239 -36.77 -12.09 -2.17
CA THR A 239 -36.04 -11.82 -3.40
C THR A 239 -35.14 -13.02 -3.77
N VAL A 240 -34.82 -13.10 -5.05
CA VAL A 240 -33.79 -14.00 -5.57
C VAL A 240 -32.62 -13.18 -6.10
N THR A 241 -31.40 -13.53 -5.73
CA THR A 241 -30.18 -12.88 -6.25
C THR A 241 -29.88 -13.40 -7.64
N LEU A 242 -29.82 -12.50 -8.62
CA LEU A 242 -29.63 -12.83 -10.01
C LEU A 242 -28.23 -13.37 -10.28
N ASN A 243 -28.16 -14.55 -10.87
CA ASN A 243 -26.94 -15.18 -11.34
C ASN A 243 -26.95 -15.18 -12.87
N PHE A 244 -26.34 -14.19 -13.47
CA PHE A 244 -26.27 -14.02 -14.90
C PHE A 244 -25.39 -15.09 -15.54
N ASP A 245 -25.76 -15.64 -16.69
CA ASP A 245 -25.01 -16.72 -17.36
C ASP A 245 -23.71 -16.23 -18.02
N GLY A 246 -23.64 -14.96 -18.41
CA GLY A 246 -22.44 -14.43 -19.07
C GLY A 246 -22.60 -13.02 -19.61
N GLY A 247 -22.04 -12.77 -20.78
CA GLY A 247 -22.04 -11.48 -21.47
C GLY A 247 -23.41 -11.04 -22.03
N ALA A 248 -23.39 -10.19 -23.07
CA ALA A 248 -24.60 -9.55 -23.58
C ALA A 248 -25.65 -10.54 -24.15
N ASP A 249 -25.22 -11.66 -24.66
CA ASP A 249 -26.09 -12.62 -25.40
C ASP A 249 -26.23 -13.99 -24.73
N ASP A 250 -26.30 -13.99 -23.43
CA ASP A 250 -26.54 -15.20 -22.64
C ASP A 250 -27.99 -15.74 -22.77
N ILE A 251 -28.93 -14.93 -23.27
CA ILE A 251 -30.31 -15.31 -23.47
C ILE A 251 -30.65 -15.23 -24.97
N PRO A 252 -31.17 -16.34 -25.59
CA PRO A 252 -31.54 -16.34 -26.97
C PRO A 252 -32.61 -15.28 -27.27
N THR A 253 -32.32 -14.45 -28.26
CA THR A 253 -33.20 -13.33 -28.61
C THR A 253 -33.58 -13.39 -30.10
N TYR A 254 -34.86 -13.27 -30.37
CA TYR A 254 -35.43 -13.30 -31.72
C TYR A 254 -36.12 -11.97 -32.01
N SER A 255 -35.85 -11.37 -33.18
CA SER A 255 -36.54 -10.15 -33.60
C SER A 255 -38.02 -10.42 -33.87
N PHE A 256 -38.89 -9.60 -33.29
CA PHE A 256 -40.33 -9.67 -33.51
C PHE A 256 -40.68 -9.51 -34.98
N ALA A 257 -40.00 -8.66 -35.73
CA ALA A 257 -40.23 -8.48 -37.18
C ALA A 257 -39.93 -9.75 -37.96
N ASP A 258 -38.83 -10.46 -37.66
CA ASP A 258 -38.51 -11.72 -38.32
C ASP A 258 -39.52 -12.83 -38.01
N LEU A 259 -39.89 -12.94 -36.73
CA LEU A 259 -40.94 -13.93 -36.33
C LEU A 259 -42.29 -13.66 -36.95
N ARG A 260 -42.66 -12.39 -37.07
CA ARG A 260 -43.88 -11.99 -37.79
C ARG A 260 -43.80 -12.40 -39.24
N ALA A 261 -42.73 -12.14 -39.96
CA ALA A 261 -42.52 -12.53 -41.32
C ALA A 261 -42.55 -14.08 -41.47
N CYS A 262 -41.95 -14.79 -40.52
CA CYS A 262 -41.96 -16.24 -40.42
C CYS A 262 -43.39 -16.80 -40.22
N ALA A 263 -44.16 -16.19 -39.33
CA ALA A 263 -45.56 -16.58 -39.08
C ALA A 263 -46.46 -16.36 -40.31
N VAL A 264 -46.24 -15.29 -41.09
CA VAL A 264 -46.93 -15.04 -42.35
C VAL A 264 -46.55 -16.08 -43.42
N LYS A 265 -45.27 -16.48 -43.46
CA LYS A 265 -44.78 -17.56 -44.35
C LYS A 265 -45.33 -18.92 -43.95
N GLY A 266 -45.79 -19.10 -42.73
CA GLY A 266 -46.35 -20.36 -42.23
C GLY A 266 -45.30 -21.42 -41.90
N ASP A 267 -44.05 -21.06 -41.56
CA ASP A 267 -42.96 -21.99 -41.26
C ASP A 267 -43.09 -22.54 -39.82
N LYS A 268 -43.95 -23.53 -39.66
CA LYS A 268 -44.22 -24.18 -38.36
C LYS A 268 -43.03 -24.94 -37.81
N ASP A 269 -42.15 -25.47 -38.67
CA ASP A 269 -40.98 -26.24 -38.24
C ASP A 269 -39.93 -25.33 -37.59
N TYR A 270 -39.79 -24.09 -38.07
CA TYR A 270 -38.96 -23.09 -37.41
C TYR A 270 -39.44 -22.83 -36.00
N PHE A 271 -40.74 -22.49 -35.80
CA PHE A 271 -41.30 -22.25 -34.48
C PHE A 271 -41.18 -23.45 -33.55
N ARG A 272 -41.38 -24.69 -34.04
CA ARG A 272 -41.22 -25.90 -33.23
C ARG A 272 -39.76 -26.08 -32.80
N ARG A 273 -38.80 -25.87 -33.67
CA ARG A 273 -37.39 -26.03 -33.38
C ARG A 273 -36.89 -25.01 -32.33
N GLU A 274 -37.32 -23.75 -32.46
CA GLU A 274 -36.77 -22.66 -31.62
C GLU A 274 -37.53 -22.46 -30.30
N PHE A 275 -38.83 -22.80 -30.24
CA PHE A 275 -39.69 -22.48 -29.10
C PHE A 275 -40.26 -23.68 -28.34
N ALA A 276 -40.16 -24.90 -28.86
CA ALA A 276 -40.67 -26.08 -28.16
C ALA A 276 -40.03 -26.25 -26.78
N GLY A 277 -40.89 -26.34 -25.76
CA GLY A 277 -40.44 -26.53 -24.36
C GLY A 277 -39.82 -25.30 -23.69
N LYS A 278 -39.77 -24.18 -24.36
CA LYS A 278 -39.19 -22.91 -23.81
C LYS A 278 -40.24 -22.05 -23.09
N VAL A 279 -39.79 -21.23 -22.14
CA VAL A 279 -40.50 -20.07 -21.66
C VAL A 279 -40.22 -18.93 -22.62
N VAL A 280 -41.25 -18.23 -23.07
CA VAL A 280 -41.09 -17.14 -24.04
C VAL A 280 -41.49 -15.84 -23.37
N LEU A 281 -40.60 -14.84 -23.41
CA LEU A 281 -40.91 -13.47 -22.99
C LEU A 281 -41.00 -12.59 -24.23
N ILE A 282 -42.12 -11.90 -24.39
CA ILE A 282 -42.30 -10.86 -25.42
C ILE A 282 -42.13 -9.52 -24.75
N GLY A 283 -41.10 -8.75 -25.15
CA GLY A 283 -40.73 -7.50 -24.48
C GLY A 283 -40.05 -6.49 -25.39
N THR A 284 -39.98 -5.24 -24.96
CA THR A 284 -39.26 -4.19 -25.66
C THR A 284 -37.79 -4.22 -25.26
N VAL A 285 -36.89 -4.03 -26.23
CA VAL A 285 -35.43 -3.92 -25.98
C VAL A 285 -34.89 -2.55 -26.39
N GLY A 286 -35.76 -1.59 -26.52
CA GLY A 286 -35.45 -0.19 -26.84
C GLY A 286 -34.66 0.55 -25.79
N ILE A 287 -34.65 1.89 -25.91
CA ILE A 287 -33.84 2.77 -25.03
C ILE A 287 -34.58 3.04 -23.70
N GLU A 288 -35.91 2.96 -23.69
CA GLU A 288 -36.74 3.48 -22.60
C GLU A 288 -36.76 2.65 -21.32
N ASP A 289 -36.57 1.32 -21.39
CA ASP A 289 -36.55 0.43 -20.22
C ASP A 289 -35.22 -0.28 -20.08
N ARG A 290 -34.18 0.48 -19.81
CA ARG A 290 -32.84 -0.07 -19.59
C ARG A 290 -32.38 0.13 -18.17
N ARG A 291 -31.81 -0.91 -17.57
CA ARG A 291 -31.36 -0.93 -16.17
C ARG A 291 -29.88 -1.32 -16.05
N LEU A 292 -29.20 -0.76 -15.05
CA LEU A 292 -27.91 -1.24 -14.60
C LEU A 292 -28.09 -2.53 -13.82
N THR A 293 -27.24 -3.52 -14.07
CA THR A 293 -27.25 -4.82 -13.36
C THR A 293 -25.84 -5.23 -12.95
N SER A 294 -25.69 -6.34 -12.24
CA SER A 294 -24.36 -6.91 -11.89
C SER A 294 -23.49 -7.20 -13.12
N LYS A 295 -24.07 -7.28 -14.32
CA LYS A 295 -23.35 -7.46 -15.60
C LYS A 295 -22.63 -6.19 -16.09
N ARG A 296 -22.81 -5.03 -15.48
CA ARG A 296 -22.32 -3.74 -16.00
C ARG A 296 -20.84 -3.70 -16.36
N PHE A 297 -20.03 -4.55 -15.74
CA PHE A 297 -18.59 -4.69 -16.04
C PHE A 297 -18.28 -5.87 -16.98
N ALA A 298 -19.21 -6.83 -17.15
CA ALA A 298 -19.02 -8.03 -17.95
C ALA A 298 -19.59 -7.92 -19.37
N THR A 299 -20.35 -6.86 -19.69
CA THR A 299 -20.95 -6.67 -21.01
C THR A 299 -19.88 -6.37 -22.05
N ARG A 300 -19.67 -7.33 -22.95
CA ARG A 300 -18.94 -7.10 -24.21
C ARG A 300 -19.97 -7.06 -25.34
N ALA A 301 -19.67 -6.29 -26.38
CA ALA A 301 -20.54 -6.21 -27.54
C ALA A 301 -20.67 -7.57 -28.23
N GLU A 302 -21.93 -7.97 -28.47
CA GLU A 302 -22.42 -8.94 -29.43
C GLU A 302 -21.95 -10.40 -29.32
N GLY A 303 -22.90 -11.25 -28.94
CA GLY A 303 -22.83 -12.70 -29.01
C GLY A 303 -23.47 -13.32 -30.23
N ALA A 304 -23.59 -14.64 -30.19
CA ALA A 304 -24.02 -15.48 -31.30
C ALA A 304 -25.45 -15.13 -31.75
N ARG A 305 -25.54 -14.63 -32.95
CA ARG A 305 -26.83 -14.37 -33.61
C ARG A 305 -27.59 -15.69 -33.80
N ARG A 306 -28.90 -15.64 -33.53
CA ARG A 306 -29.77 -16.81 -33.76
C ARG A 306 -30.10 -16.94 -35.24
N PRO A 307 -30.33 -18.18 -35.71
CA PRO A 307 -30.80 -18.40 -37.07
C PRO A 307 -32.09 -17.64 -37.34
N ARG A 308 -32.13 -16.87 -38.39
CA ARG A 308 -33.31 -16.08 -38.78
C ARG A 308 -34.19 -16.92 -39.71
N CYS A 309 -35.48 -16.66 -39.65
CA CYS A 309 -36.46 -17.40 -40.46
C CYS A 309 -36.59 -16.84 -41.88
N VAL A 310 -36.74 -15.53 -42.01
CA VAL A 310 -37.09 -14.90 -43.29
C VAL A 310 -36.21 -13.69 -43.59
N LEU A 311 -35.99 -12.81 -42.59
CA LEU A 311 -35.25 -11.59 -42.81
C LEU A 311 -33.74 -11.88 -42.89
N GLY A 312 -33.07 -11.28 -43.84
CA GLY A 312 -31.60 -11.41 -44.00
C GLY A 312 -30.82 -10.88 -42.80
N GLU A 313 -29.51 -11.14 -42.77
CA GLU A 313 -28.65 -10.58 -41.70
C GLU A 313 -28.69 -9.06 -41.63
N ARG A 314 -28.93 -8.53 -40.45
CA ARG A 314 -28.90 -7.08 -40.24
C ARG A 314 -27.46 -6.59 -40.35
N LYS A 315 -27.19 -5.61 -41.24
CA LYS A 315 -25.92 -4.86 -41.20
C LYS A 315 -25.91 -4.03 -39.92
N THR A 316 -25.20 -4.49 -38.92
CA THR A 316 -25.03 -3.75 -37.66
C THR A 316 -24.23 -2.47 -37.93
N THR A 317 -24.89 -1.34 -37.77
CA THR A 317 -24.19 -0.06 -37.56
C THR A 317 -23.64 -0.11 -36.15
N ALA A 318 -22.33 0.14 -36.03
CA ALA A 318 -21.50 0.21 -34.84
C ALA A 318 -22.16 -0.20 -33.50
N ALA A 319 -21.76 -1.33 -32.97
CA ALA A 319 -22.17 -1.76 -31.63
C ALA A 319 -21.58 -0.82 -30.58
N PHE A 320 -22.44 -0.02 -29.97
CA PHE A 320 -22.07 0.66 -28.74
C PHE A 320 -22.12 -0.34 -27.58
N ALA A 321 -20.99 -0.55 -26.90
CA ALA A 321 -20.97 -1.29 -25.65
C ALA A 321 -21.88 -0.57 -24.64
N ARG A 322 -22.96 -1.20 -24.21
CA ARG A 322 -23.90 -0.62 -23.25
C ARG A 322 -23.72 -1.28 -21.90
N SER A 323 -23.56 -0.49 -20.84
CA SER A 323 -23.52 -0.97 -19.46
C SER A 323 -24.90 -1.36 -18.90
N THR A 324 -25.97 -1.09 -19.66
CA THR A 324 -27.37 -1.33 -19.27
C THR A 324 -27.99 -2.42 -20.14
N ILE A 325 -28.91 -3.20 -19.57
CA ILE A 325 -29.72 -4.20 -20.28
C ILE A 325 -31.21 -3.83 -20.21
N ALA A 326 -32.01 -4.29 -21.18
CA ALA A 326 -33.45 -4.10 -21.14
C ALA A 326 -34.10 -4.94 -20.02
N GLY A 327 -35.21 -4.47 -19.44
CA GLY A 327 -35.92 -5.11 -18.33
C GLY A 327 -36.28 -6.56 -18.62
N VAL A 328 -36.68 -6.87 -19.85
CA VAL A 328 -37.04 -8.23 -20.28
C VAL A 328 -35.94 -9.26 -20.02
N TYR A 329 -34.67 -8.90 -20.13
CA TYR A 329 -33.56 -9.81 -19.82
C TYR A 329 -33.37 -10.02 -18.32
N ILE A 330 -33.79 -9.08 -17.49
CA ILE A 330 -33.79 -9.22 -16.03
C ILE A 330 -34.81 -10.30 -15.64
N HIS A 331 -36.04 -10.20 -16.16
CA HIS A 331 -37.07 -11.20 -15.96
C HIS A 331 -36.65 -12.57 -16.51
N ALA A 332 -36.07 -12.61 -17.72
CA ALA A 332 -35.61 -13.86 -18.34
C ALA A 332 -34.50 -14.52 -17.51
N THR A 333 -33.54 -13.73 -16.96
CA THR A 333 -32.51 -14.26 -16.06
C THR A 333 -33.12 -14.79 -14.75
N ALA A 334 -34.06 -14.08 -14.15
CA ALA A 334 -34.74 -14.53 -12.95
C ALA A 334 -35.49 -15.88 -13.21
N ILE A 335 -36.19 -16.01 -14.35
CA ILE A 335 -36.86 -17.25 -14.74
C ILE A 335 -35.85 -18.38 -14.90
N ASN A 336 -34.74 -18.14 -15.61
CA ASN A 336 -33.68 -19.14 -15.79
C ASN A 336 -33.14 -19.63 -14.45
N ASN A 337 -32.83 -18.69 -13.52
CA ASN A 337 -32.32 -19.05 -12.20
C ASN A 337 -33.34 -19.86 -11.38
N LEU A 338 -34.62 -19.52 -11.44
CA LEU A 338 -35.68 -20.23 -10.75
C LEU A 338 -35.93 -21.62 -11.37
N VAL A 339 -35.89 -21.74 -12.70
CA VAL A 339 -36.12 -23.03 -13.40
C VAL A 339 -34.94 -23.99 -13.18
N ARG A 340 -33.73 -23.47 -13.15
CA ARG A 340 -32.49 -24.28 -13.00
C ARG A 340 -32.08 -24.50 -11.55
N HIS A 341 -32.66 -23.79 -10.58
CA HIS A 341 -32.22 -23.73 -9.17
C HIS A 341 -30.75 -23.26 -9.00
N ASP A 342 -30.32 -22.31 -9.81
CA ASP A 342 -28.95 -21.83 -9.86
C ASP A 342 -28.81 -20.33 -9.53
N ALA A 343 -29.82 -19.80 -8.84
CA ALA A 343 -29.75 -18.45 -8.28
C ALA A 343 -28.54 -18.30 -7.33
N ALA A 344 -27.98 -17.12 -7.28
CA ALA A 344 -26.82 -16.87 -6.45
C ALA A 344 -27.17 -16.91 -4.95
N ILE A 345 -26.44 -17.71 -4.19
CA ILE A 345 -26.63 -17.92 -2.74
C ILE A 345 -25.66 -17.01 -2.01
N GLU A 346 -26.18 -15.97 -1.38
CA GLU A 346 -25.39 -15.03 -0.58
C GLU A 346 -25.19 -15.52 0.85
N LEU A 347 -24.01 -15.29 1.43
CA LEU A 347 -23.77 -15.54 2.84
C LEU A 347 -24.66 -14.66 3.72
N GLY A 348 -25.25 -15.26 4.75
CA GLY A 348 -26.04 -14.55 5.75
C GLY A 348 -25.18 -13.51 6.52
N TRP A 349 -25.82 -12.49 7.08
CA TRP A 349 -25.13 -11.37 7.74
C TRP A 349 -24.19 -11.79 8.91
N ARG A 350 -24.55 -12.86 9.65
CA ARG A 350 -23.71 -13.39 10.74
C ARG A 350 -22.41 -13.99 10.24
N ALA A 351 -22.49 -14.80 9.18
CA ALA A 351 -21.31 -15.41 8.58
C ALA A 351 -20.40 -14.36 7.90
N THR A 352 -21.01 -13.38 7.21
CA THR A 352 -20.29 -12.24 6.65
C THR A 352 -19.56 -11.45 7.75
N GLY A 353 -20.23 -11.20 8.89
CA GLY A 353 -19.64 -10.51 10.03
C GLY A 353 -18.47 -11.27 10.66
N ALA A 354 -18.63 -12.59 10.83
CA ALA A 354 -17.56 -13.43 11.34
C ALA A 354 -16.34 -13.43 10.40
N LEU A 355 -16.57 -13.49 9.10
CA LEU A 355 -15.52 -13.45 8.08
C LEU A 355 -14.81 -12.08 8.08
N ALA A 356 -15.54 -10.97 8.11
CA ALA A 356 -14.98 -9.64 8.19
C ALA A 356 -14.14 -9.44 9.47
N LEU A 357 -14.61 -9.95 10.60
CA LEU A 357 -13.86 -9.91 11.85
C LEU A 357 -12.59 -10.75 11.79
N ALA A 358 -12.64 -11.95 11.20
CA ALA A 358 -11.47 -12.81 11.04
C ALA A 358 -10.39 -12.15 10.18
N PHE A 359 -10.77 -11.53 9.06
CA PHE A 359 -9.87 -10.79 8.20
C PHE A 359 -9.29 -9.55 8.89
N ALA A 360 -10.12 -8.78 9.61
CA ALA A 360 -9.68 -7.62 10.38
C ALA A 360 -8.69 -8.00 11.49
N LEU A 361 -8.95 -9.10 12.22
CA LEU A 361 -8.05 -9.63 13.24
C LEU A 361 -6.72 -10.10 12.65
N ALA A 362 -6.76 -10.83 11.53
CA ALA A 362 -5.55 -11.27 10.83
C ALA A 362 -4.70 -10.07 10.39
N ALA A 363 -5.32 -9.06 9.75
CA ALA A 363 -4.66 -7.86 9.29
C ALA A 363 -4.07 -7.03 10.45
N ALA A 364 -4.84 -6.83 11.53
CA ALA A 364 -4.38 -6.09 12.70
C ALA A 364 -3.24 -6.81 13.44
N THR A 365 -3.31 -8.14 13.55
CA THR A 365 -2.26 -8.97 14.16
C THR A 365 -0.98 -8.91 13.31
N LEU A 366 -1.11 -9.04 11.99
CA LEU A 366 0.01 -8.95 11.05
C LEU A 366 0.66 -7.55 11.10
N ALA A 367 -0.15 -6.48 11.13
CA ALA A 367 0.32 -5.11 11.28
C ALA A 367 1.06 -4.87 12.61
N ARG A 368 0.68 -5.60 13.67
CA ARG A 368 1.36 -5.53 14.96
C ARG A 368 2.72 -6.23 14.96
N LEU A 369 2.82 -7.41 14.33
CA LEU A 369 3.99 -8.30 14.43
C LEU A 369 5.04 -8.02 13.34
N ALA A 370 4.60 -7.63 12.15
CA ALA A 370 5.47 -7.46 10.99
C ALA A 370 5.83 -5.98 10.70
N ARG A 371 6.75 -5.77 9.78
CA ARG A 371 7.04 -4.44 9.21
C ARG A 371 5.85 -4.00 8.35
N PRO A 372 5.51 -2.70 8.29
CA PRO A 372 4.34 -2.22 7.54
C PRO A 372 4.28 -2.69 6.07
N ALA A 373 5.42 -2.66 5.37
CA ALA A 373 5.49 -3.11 3.98
C ALA A 373 5.24 -4.63 3.81
N THR A 374 5.78 -5.47 4.71
CA THR A 374 5.55 -6.92 4.67
C THR A 374 4.12 -7.28 5.07
N ALA A 375 3.53 -6.54 6.02
CA ALA A 375 2.14 -6.71 6.39
C ALA A 375 1.20 -6.36 5.24
N ALA A 376 1.46 -5.25 4.53
CA ALA A 376 0.68 -4.85 3.37
C ALA A 376 0.81 -5.86 2.21
N ALA A 377 2.01 -6.34 1.92
CA ALA A 377 2.25 -7.36 0.89
C ALA A 377 1.54 -8.68 1.21
N ALA A 378 1.59 -9.14 2.46
CA ALA A 378 0.90 -10.35 2.89
C ALA A 378 -0.63 -10.20 2.84
N LEU A 379 -1.17 -9.04 3.21
CA LEU A 379 -2.59 -8.76 3.07
C LEU A 379 -3.03 -8.74 1.60
N LEU A 380 -2.23 -8.15 0.71
CA LEU A 380 -2.51 -8.16 -0.73
C LEU A 380 -2.53 -9.59 -1.28
N ALA A 381 -1.55 -10.42 -0.93
CA ALA A 381 -1.52 -11.82 -1.32
C ALA A 381 -2.76 -12.58 -0.82
N LEU A 382 -3.15 -12.38 0.44
CA LEU A 382 -4.36 -12.96 1.02
C LEU A 382 -5.62 -12.48 0.29
N ALA A 383 -5.70 -11.20 -0.06
CA ALA A 383 -6.82 -10.61 -0.80
C ALA A 383 -6.96 -11.22 -2.21
N LEU A 384 -5.85 -11.41 -2.92
CA LEU A 384 -5.85 -12.05 -4.23
C LEU A 384 -6.27 -13.53 -4.17
N LEU A 385 -5.75 -14.27 -3.20
CA LEU A 385 -6.16 -15.66 -2.96
C LEU A 385 -7.65 -15.77 -2.62
N TYR A 386 -8.13 -14.88 -1.75
CA TYR A 386 -9.53 -14.83 -1.36
C TYR A 386 -10.44 -14.46 -2.56
N ALA A 387 -10.06 -13.47 -3.36
CA ALA A 387 -10.80 -13.09 -4.57
C ALA A 387 -10.84 -14.24 -5.58
N GLY A 388 -9.72 -14.95 -5.77
CA GLY A 388 -9.68 -16.15 -6.60
C GLY A 388 -10.62 -17.25 -6.11
N LEU A 389 -10.57 -17.56 -4.81
CA LEU A 389 -11.48 -18.54 -4.18
C LEU A 389 -12.96 -18.11 -4.34
N ALA A 390 -13.26 -16.84 -4.06
CA ALA A 390 -14.61 -16.29 -4.21
C ALA A 390 -15.12 -16.40 -5.64
N THR A 391 -14.25 -16.17 -6.63
CA THR A 391 -14.59 -16.31 -8.07
C THR A 391 -14.90 -17.75 -8.44
N VAL A 392 -14.11 -18.72 -7.95
CA VAL A 392 -14.36 -20.16 -8.18
C VAL A 392 -15.68 -20.59 -7.53
N LEU A 393 -15.93 -20.19 -6.27
CA LEU A 393 -17.18 -20.53 -5.58
C LEU A 393 -18.40 -19.84 -6.21
N PHE A 394 -18.21 -18.64 -6.76
CA PHE A 394 -19.29 -17.97 -7.47
C PHE A 394 -19.67 -18.66 -8.80
N ASN A 395 -18.74 -19.39 -9.41
CA ASN A 395 -19.09 -20.25 -10.56
C ASN A 395 -20.09 -21.34 -10.18
N GLU A 396 -20.04 -21.82 -8.94
CA GLU A 396 -21.01 -22.76 -8.34
C GLU A 396 -22.19 -22.03 -7.66
N ALA A 397 -22.49 -20.81 -8.05
CA ALA A 397 -23.56 -19.96 -7.53
C ALA A 397 -23.41 -19.53 -6.05
N PHE A 398 -22.26 -19.75 -5.40
CA PHE A 398 -22.04 -19.38 -3.99
C PHE A 398 -21.28 -18.08 -3.88
N VAL A 399 -21.91 -17.03 -3.32
CA VAL A 399 -21.37 -15.68 -3.23
C VAL A 399 -20.62 -15.47 -1.91
N LEU A 400 -19.30 -15.38 -1.98
CA LEU A 400 -18.49 -14.86 -0.89
C LEU A 400 -18.39 -13.33 -0.98
N PRO A 401 -18.65 -12.59 0.10
CA PRO A 401 -18.53 -11.14 0.11
C PRO A 401 -17.06 -10.72 -0.03
N LEU A 402 -16.75 -9.81 -0.96
CA LEU A 402 -15.40 -9.26 -1.12
C LEU A 402 -15.20 -7.98 -0.32
N GLY A 403 -16.16 -7.08 -0.38
CA GLY A 403 -16.03 -5.72 0.17
C GLY A 403 -15.90 -5.68 1.68
N GLU A 404 -16.72 -6.46 2.40
CA GLU A 404 -16.74 -6.45 3.86
C GLU A 404 -15.45 -7.01 4.47
N PRO A 405 -14.97 -8.22 4.11
CA PRO A 405 -13.74 -8.75 4.70
C PRO A 405 -12.49 -7.97 4.30
N LEU A 406 -12.37 -7.62 3.02
CA LEU A 406 -11.19 -6.93 2.52
C LEU A 406 -11.14 -5.47 2.99
N GLY A 407 -12.29 -4.79 3.00
CA GLY A 407 -12.40 -3.43 3.53
C GLY A 407 -12.11 -3.36 5.03
N ALA A 408 -12.68 -4.28 5.81
CA ALA A 408 -12.41 -4.39 7.24
C ALA A 408 -10.92 -4.67 7.52
N ALA A 409 -10.30 -5.55 6.74
CA ALA A 409 -8.88 -5.85 6.84
C ALA A 409 -7.99 -4.66 6.49
N ALA A 410 -8.30 -3.95 5.40
CA ALA A 410 -7.55 -2.76 4.99
C ALA A 410 -7.62 -1.64 6.03
N LEU A 411 -8.82 -1.38 6.57
CA LEU A 411 -8.99 -0.39 7.63
C LEU A 411 -8.28 -0.81 8.92
N ALA A 412 -8.38 -2.08 9.32
CA ALA A 412 -7.72 -2.61 10.51
C ALA A 412 -6.18 -2.54 10.38
N LEU A 413 -5.63 -2.85 9.20
CA LEU A 413 -4.21 -2.68 8.89
C LEU A 413 -3.77 -1.22 9.07
N ALA A 414 -4.46 -0.29 8.40
CA ALA A 414 -4.12 1.13 8.42
C ALA A 414 -4.24 1.72 9.84
N ALA A 415 -5.34 1.43 10.54
CA ALA A 415 -5.56 1.90 11.91
C ALA A 415 -4.54 1.33 12.90
N THR A 416 -4.15 0.06 12.76
CA THR A 416 -3.14 -0.56 13.63
C THR A 416 -1.75 0.02 13.37
N ILE A 417 -1.38 0.26 12.11
CA ILE A 417 -0.11 0.94 11.77
C ILE A 417 -0.12 2.37 12.34
N GLY A 418 -1.23 3.11 12.19
CA GLY A 418 -1.39 4.44 12.77
C GLY A 418 -1.27 4.44 14.30
N TYR A 419 -1.91 3.48 14.98
CA TYR A 419 -1.80 3.30 16.43
C TYR A 419 -0.35 3.02 16.86
N ARG A 420 0.35 2.11 16.18
CA ARG A 420 1.79 1.85 16.44
C ARG A 420 2.60 3.12 16.29
N PHE A 421 2.39 3.85 15.19
CA PHE A 421 3.13 5.06 14.92
C PHE A 421 2.88 6.17 15.95
N MET A 422 1.64 6.40 16.35
CA MET A 422 1.26 7.52 17.22
C MET A 422 1.42 7.20 18.70
N VAL A 423 1.21 5.97 19.12
CA VAL A 423 1.11 5.59 20.53
C VAL A 423 2.20 4.61 20.95
N SER A 424 2.35 3.48 20.27
CA SER A 424 3.21 2.39 20.74
C SER A 424 4.70 2.69 20.57
N ASP A 425 5.11 3.32 19.47
CA ASP A 425 6.50 3.58 19.12
C ASP A 425 6.95 5.03 19.42
N LYS A 426 6.05 5.88 19.93
CA LYS A 426 6.33 7.29 20.21
C LYS A 426 7.46 7.45 21.25
N ASP A 427 7.37 6.74 22.36
CA ASP A 427 8.35 6.83 23.45
C ASP A 427 9.72 6.33 23.00
N ARG A 428 9.75 5.25 22.22
CA ARG A 428 10.99 4.70 21.67
C ARG A 428 11.70 5.71 20.77
N ARG A 429 10.96 6.42 19.92
CA ARG A 429 11.53 7.45 19.02
C ARG A 429 11.96 8.71 19.75
N LEU A 430 11.22 9.14 20.78
CA LEU A 430 11.58 10.27 21.63
C LEU A 430 12.86 9.97 22.42
N LEU A 431 12.98 8.77 22.98
CA LEU A 431 14.18 8.32 23.66
C LEU A 431 15.37 8.23 22.69
N GLN A 432 15.19 7.62 21.52
CA GLN A 432 16.26 7.56 20.51
C GLN A 432 16.75 8.97 20.11
N LYS A 433 15.86 9.90 19.84
CA LYS A 433 16.23 11.29 19.51
C LYS A 433 16.89 12.02 20.69
N GLY A 434 16.38 11.85 21.90
CA GLY A 434 16.94 12.48 23.09
C GLY A 434 18.33 11.95 23.44
N PHE A 435 18.54 10.66 23.31
CA PHE A 435 19.84 10.04 23.57
C PHE A 435 20.86 10.24 22.45
N ALA A 436 20.43 10.46 21.21
CA ALA A 436 21.32 10.70 20.07
C ALA A 436 22.22 11.96 20.23
N TYR A 437 21.85 12.89 21.08
CA TYR A 437 22.68 14.05 21.42
C TYR A 437 23.74 13.77 22.49
N TYR A 438 23.63 12.65 23.22
CA TYR A 438 24.50 12.33 24.35
C TYR A 438 25.23 11.00 24.21
N LEU A 439 24.79 10.14 23.31
CA LEU A 439 25.34 8.82 23.08
C LEU A 439 25.47 8.56 21.58
N ALA A 440 26.59 8.00 21.18
CA ALA A 440 26.78 7.61 19.78
C ALA A 440 25.68 6.62 19.31
N PRO A 441 25.19 6.72 18.06
CA PRO A 441 24.05 5.96 17.54
C PRO A 441 24.19 4.43 17.75
N HIS A 442 25.38 3.89 17.55
CA HIS A 442 25.64 2.45 17.71
C HIS A 442 25.56 1.95 19.16
N LEU A 443 25.84 2.81 20.16
CA LEU A 443 25.60 2.49 21.58
C LEU A 443 24.11 2.41 21.88
N ILE A 444 23.32 3.30 21.31
CA ILE A 444 21.86 3.28 21.44
C ILE A 444 21.29 1.99 20.83
N ASP A 445 21.77 1.58 19.65
CA ASP A 445 21.34 0.36 18.99
C ASP A 445 21.72 -0.90 19.79
N ARG A 446 22.92 -0.93 20.39
CA ARG A 446 23.36 -2.03 21.26
C ARG A 446 22.51 -2.11 22.54
N MET A 447 22.17 -0.98 23.14
CA MET A 447 21.25 -0.90 24.30
C MET A 447 19.85 -1.40 23.95
N LEU A 448 19.33 -1.02 22.78
CA LEU A 448 18.03 -1.45 22.29
C LEU A 448 18.00 -2.97 21.96
N ALA A 449 19.08 -3.50 21.44
CA ALA A 449 19.21 -4.91 21.10
C ALA A 449 19.36 -5.78 22.37
N SER A 450 20.10 -5.35 23.37
CA SER A 450 20.36 -6.11 24.61
C SER A 450 19.20 -6.10 25.60
N HIS A 451 18.25 -5.16 25.47
CA HIS A 451 17.13 -4.94 26.43
C HIS A 451 17.60 -4.74 27.88
N LYS A 452 18.88 -4.41 28.09
CA LYS A 452 19.47 -4.16 29.42
C LYS A 452 19.82 -2.68 29.54
N LEU A 453 19.56 -2.12 30.72
CA LEU A 453 20.05 -0.78 31.06
C LEU A 453 21.56 -0.82 31.18
N PRO A 454 22.29 0.24 30.77
CA PRO A 454 23.74 0.35 30.99
C PRO A 454 24.03 0.24 32.48
N GLN A 455 25.03 -0.56 32.81
CA GLN A 455 25.52 -0.71 34.18
C GLN A 455 26.91 -0.06 34.30
N LEU A 456 27.30 0.36 35.52
CA LEU A 456 28.67 0.77 35.81
C LEU A 456 29.62 -0.40 35.58
N GLY A 457 30.78 -0.13 34.98
CA GLY A 457 31.81 -1.12 34.69
C GLY A 457 32.45 -0.85 33.35
N GLY A 458 33.57 -1.52 33.11
CA GLY A 458 34.32 -1.41 31.86
C GLY A 458 35.13 -2.68 31.57
N GLU A 459 35.68 -2.72 30.37
CA GLU A 459 36.55 -3.78 29.88
C GLU A 459 37.90 -3.18 29.43
N THR A 460 38.97 -3.93 29.59
CA THR A 460 40.29 -3.52 29.09
C THR A 460 40.37 -3.77 27.59
N ARG A 461 40.76 -2.73 26.85
CA ARG A 461 40.91 -2.77 25.39
C ARG A 461 42.20 -2.08 24.96
N ASP A 462 42.80 -2.57 23.88
CA ASP A 462 43.85 -1.83 23.17
C ASP A 462 43.18 -0.78 22.27
N ILE A 463 43.48 0.48 22.52
CA ILE A 463 42.83 1.64 21.89
C ILE A 463 43.84 2.69 21.48
N THR A 464 43.40 3.63 20.66
CA THR A 464 44.13 4.86 20.43
C THR A 464 43.37 6.07 20.97
N VAL A 465 44.01 6.83 21.79
CA VAL A 465 43.48 8.09 22.32
C VAL A 465 43.98 9.27 21.48
N PHE A 466 43.08 10.17 21.18
CA PHE A 466 43.29 11.33 20.34
C PHE A 466 42.91 12.58 21.11
N PHE A 467 43.82 13.51 21.26
CA PHE A 467 43.59 14.86 21.80
C PHE A 467 43.82 15.91 20.72
N SER A 468 42.91 16.85 20.57
CA SER A 468 43.09 18.02 19.71
C SER A 468 42.71 19.28 20.47
N ASP A 469 43.48 20.34 20.35
CA ASP A 469 43.32 21.60 21.04
C ASP A 469 43.62 22.80 20.11
N ILE A 470 42.96 23.94 20.31
CA ILE A 470 43.22 25.16 19.53
C ILE A 470 44.49 25.84 20.07
N GLU A 471 45.46 26.10 19.19
CA GLU A 471 46.66 26.81 19.58
C GLU A 471 46.37 28.27 19.92
N GLY A 472 46.77 28.71 21.14
CA GLY A 472 46.60 30.10 21.58
C GLY A 472 45.13 30.48 21.84
N PHE A 473 44.24 29.53 22.19
CA PHE A 473 42.81 29.78 22.39
C PHE A 473 42.54 30.96 23.40
N SER A 474 43.29 31.06 24.47
CA SER A 474 43.15 32.16 25.44
C SER A 474 43.37 33.52 24.79
N GLU A 475 44.37 33.67 23.91
CA GLU A 475 44.65 34.93 23.20
C GLU A 475 43.53 35.24 22.18
N ILE A 476 42.96 34.20 21.52
CA ILE A 476 41.81 34.34 20.64
C ILE A 476 40.59 34.81 21.45
N ALA A 477 40.36 34.21 22.61
CA ALA A 477 39.23 34.53 23.48
C ALA A 477 39.27 35.98 24.01
N GLU A 478 40.44 36.52 24.26
CA GLU A 478 40.60 37.93 24.68
C GLU A 478 40.26 38.93 23.56
N ARG A 479 40.36 38.52 22.30
CA ARG A 479 40.15 39.39 21.11
C ARG A 479 38.75 39.30 20.51
N MET A 480 37.92 38.34 20.94
CA MET A 480 36.61 38.10 20.39
C MET A 480 35.48 38.40 21.39
N THR A 481 34.31 38.74 20.88
CA THR A 481 33.11 38.77 21.72
C THR A 481 32.69 37.33 22.10
N PRO A 482 32.04 37.14 23.27
CA PRO A 482 31.61 35.78 23.69
C PRO A 482 30.76 35.02 22.65
N SER A 483 29.91 35.72 21.94
CA SER A 483 29.08 35.11 20.88
C SER A 483 29.89 34.69 19.66
N ALA A 484 30.87 35.50 19.25
CA ALA A 484 31.74 35.14 18.13
C ALA A 484 32.70 34.01 18.51
N LEU A 485 33.26 34.03 19.73
CA LEU A 485 34.08 32.94 20.26
C LEU A 485 33.28 31.61 20.30
N MET A 486 32.02 31.65 20.77
CA MET A 486 31.16 30.48 20.77
C MET A 486 30.90 29.95 19.33
N ALA A 487 30.67 30.83 18.37
CA ALA A 487 30.48 30.45 16.98
C ALA A 487 31.73 29.76 16.38
N LEU A 488 32.93 30.35 16.60
CA LEU A 488 34.21 29.81 16.19
C LEU A 488 34.45 28.43 16.82
N THR A 489 34.29 28.35 18.17
CA THR A 489 34.52 27.10 18.91
C THR A 489 33.58 25.99 18.45
N ASN A 490 32.27 26.30 18.31
CA ASN A 490 31.29 25.30 17.86
C ASN A 490 31.57 24.81 16.44
N GLU A 491 32.00 25.67 15.53
CA GLU A 491 32.35 25.27 14.16
C GLU A 491 33.61 24.41 14.14
N TYR A 492 34.64 24.78 14.92
CA TYR A 492 35.83 23.95 15.08
C TYR A 492 35.52 22.58 15.68
N LEU A 493 34.77 22.53 16.79
CA LEU A 493 34.41 21.29 17.46
C LEU A 493 33.55 20.39 16.54
N SER A 494 32.60 20.97 15.84
CA SER A 494 31.75 20.23 14.88
C SER A 494 32.58 19.63 13.75
N ALA A 495 33.40 20.44 13.10
CA ALA A 495 34.21 19.99 11.97
C ALA A 495 35.24 18.93 12.37
N THR A 496 35.86 19.07 13.56
CA THR A 496 36.80 18.09 14.10
C THR A 496 36.08 16.78 14.47
N THR A 497 34.88 16.86 15.07
CA THR A 497 34.05 15.71 15.39
C THR A 497 33.65 14.94 14.12
N ASP A 498 33.14 15.63 13.12
CA ASP A 498 32.73 15.02 11.84
C ASP A 498 33.88 14.24 11.20
N VAL A 499 35.10 14.80 11.23
CA VAL A 499 36.28 14.13 10.71
C VAL A 499 36.63 12.88 11.54
N ILE A 500 36.65 13.00 12.87
CA ILE A 500 36.97 11.88 13.78
C ILE A 500 35.98 10.74 13.59
N GLU A 501 34.68 11.04 13.59
CA GLU A 501 33.61 10.03 13.43
C GLU A 501 33.63 9.37 12.05
N SER A 502 33.92 10.14 10.99
CA SER A 502 34.05 9.58 9.64
C SER A 502 35.22 8.58 9.49
N HIS A 503 36.24 8.66 10.37
CA HIS A 503 37.33 7.73 10.42
C HIS A 503 37.20 6.64 11.51
N GLY A 504 35.96 6.46 12.05
CA GLY A 504 35.65 5.42 13.04
C GLY A 504 36.03 5.74 14.48
N GLY A 505 36.37 7.02 14.78
CA GLY A 505 36.61 7.50 16.13
C GLY A 505 35.31 7.78 16.88
N TYR A 506 35.37 7.70 18.19
CA TYR A 506 34.32 8.06 19.12
C TYR A 506 34.77 9.29 19.95
N VAL A 507 34.01 10.39 19.84
CA VAL A 507 34.30 11.58 20.69
C VAL A 507 33.77 11.32 22.10
N ASP A 508 34.68 11.20 23.04
CA ASP A 508 34.38 10.98 24.45
C ASP A 508 33.83 12.23 25.13
N LYS A 509 34.54 13.36 24.99
CA LYS A 509 34.17 14.63 25.61
C LYS A 509 34.89 15.83 24.99
N TYR A 510 34.32 17.00 25.24
CA TYR A 510 35.00 18.26 25.02
C TYR A 510 35.49 18.83 26.35
N ILE A 511 36.69 19.39 26.37
CA ILE A 511 37.28 20.07 27.55
C ILE A 511 37.69 21.49 27.14
N GLY A 512 36.75 22.44 27.28
CA GLY A 512 36.93 23.79 26.70
C GLY A 512 36.90 23.72 25.18
N ASP A 513 37.99 24.09 24.55
CA ASP A 513 38.24 24.00 23.11
C ASP A 513 38.89 22.68 22.67
N SER A 514 39.25 21.80 23.62
CA SER A 514 39.87 20.54 23.33
C SER A 514 38.86 19.45 23.02
N VAL A 515 39.15 18.60 22.02
CA VAL A 515 38.40 17.38 21.66
C VAL A 515 39.17 16.17 22.16
N VAL A 516 38.50 15.32 22.92
CA VAL A 516 39.03 14.03 23.37
C VAL A 516 38.27 12.93 22.66
N ALA A 517 38.98 12.11 21.88
CA ALA A 517 38.39 11.04 21.14
C ALA A 517 39.16 9.71 21.29
N VAL A 518 38.49 8.63 20.97
CA VAL A 518 39.00 7.25 21.11
C VAL A 518 38.70 6.46 19.86
N PHE A 519 39.68 5.69 19.39
CA PHE A 519 39.55 4.73 18.31
C PHE A 519 39.78 3.31 18.89
N GLY A 520 39.05 2.32 18.43
CA GLY A 520 39.01 0.97 18.97
C GLY A 520 37.98 0.74 20.08
N ALA A 521 37.16 1.78 20.36
CA ALA A 521 36.01 1.70 21.26
C ALA A 521 34.95 2.69 20.82
N PRO A 522 33.64 2.40 21.06
CA PRO A 522 33.07 1.21 21.71
C PRO A 522 33.01 -0.04 20.82
N LEU A 523 33.30 0.09 19.53
CA LEU A 523 33.44 -1.03 18.61
C LEU A 523 34.94 -1.42 18.49
N ASP A 524 35.20 -2.71 18.37
CA ASP A 524 36.55 -3.20 18.11
C ASP A 524 36.99 -2.76 16.72
N ASP A 525 38.17 -2.16 16.64
CA ASP A 525 38.80 -1.76 15.40
C ASP A 525 40.28 -2.14 15.41
N PRO A 526 40.70 -3.16 14.66
CA PRO A 526 42.11 -3.56 14.58
C PRO A 526 43.00 -2.49 13.93
N PHE A 527 42.43 -1.51 13.26
CA PHE A 527 43.11 -0.41 12.59
C PHE A 527 43.03 0.90 13.36
N HIS A 528 42.68 0.86 14.64
CA HIS A 528 42.43 2.07 15.47
C HIS A 528 43.58 3.09 15.41
N ALA A 529 44.82 2.70 15.39
CA ALA A 529 45.99 3.59 15.32
C ALA A 529 46.11 4.24 13.93
N THR A 530 45.91 3.45 12.86
CA THR A 530 45.90 3.92 11.48
C THR A 530 44.80 4.92 11.26
N ASN A 531 43.60 4.62 11.72
CA ASN A 531 42.42 5.49 11.58
C ASN A 531 42.56 6.78 12.38
N ALA A 532 43.19 6.73 13.55
CA ALA A 532 43.51 7.95 14.34
C ALA A 532 44.53 8.85 13.62
N ALA A 533 45.58 8.24 12.99
CA ALA A 533 46.55 8.97 12.20
C ALA A 533 45.96 9.64 10.96
N ARG A 534 45.08 8.89 10.22
CA ARG A 534 44.30 9.46 9.08
C ARG A 534 43.41 10.61 9.53
N ALA A 535 42.68 10.43 10.64
CA ALA A 535 41.83 11.49 11.22
C ALA A 535 42.64 12.72 11.57
N ALA A 536 43.85 12.59 12.13
CA ALA A 536 44.70 13.72 12.47
C ALA A 536 45.14 14.53 11.23
N LEU A 537 45.54 13.86 10.16
CA LEU A 537 45.87 14.54 8.89
C LEU A 537 44.63 15.18 8.27
N ALA A 538 43.50 14.53 8.31
CA ALA A 538 42.24 15.06 7.80
C ALA A 538 41.75 16.27 8.63
N CYS A 539 41.89 16.25 9.94
CA CYS A 539 41.63 17.42 10.83
C CYS A 539 42.50 18.63 10.45
N LYS A 540 43.80 18.40 10.21
CA LYS A 540 44.72 19.42 9.75
C LYS A 540 44.30 20.02 8.41
N ALA A 541 43.92 19.20 7.46
CA ALA A 541 43.40 19.64 6.16
C ALA A 541 42.08 20.38 6.30
N ARG A 542 41.14 19.87 7.10
CA ARG A 542 39.84 20.51 7.35
C ARG A 542 39.96 21.88 8.01
N LEU A 543 40.86 22.02 8.99
CA LEU A 543 41.10 23.31 9.60
C LEU A 543 41.75 24.32 8.63
N THR A 544 42.61 23.86 7.75
CA THR A 544 43.17 24.69 6.67
C THR A 544 42.09 25.22 5.74
N GLU A 545 41.11 24.39 5.42
CA GLU A 545 39.91 24.78 4.64
C GLU A 545 39.06 25.80 5.42
N LEU A 546 38.73 25.52 6.68
CA LEU A 546 37.94 26.42 7.53
C LEU A 546 38.59 27.80 7.68
N ASN A 547 39.90 27.87 7.87
CA ASN A 547 40.65 29.14 7.91
C ASN A 547 40.46 29.99 6.63
N ARG A 548 40.10 29.35 5.50
CA ARG A 548 39.91 30.02 4.23
C ARG A 548 38.46 30.37 3.97
N THR A 549 37.53 29.56 4.45
CA THR A 549 36.09 29.57 4.02
C THR A 549 35.14 30.01 5.15
N SER A 550 35.50 29.84 6.43
CA SER A 550 34.58 30.06 7.53
C SER A 550 34.43 31.54 7.91
N ALA A 551 33.21 32.01 7.87
CA ALA A 551 32.84 33.34 8.38
C ALA A 551 32.95 33.45 9.93
N ALA A 552 32.84 32.35 10.66
CA ALA A 552 32.93 32.33 12.13
C ALA A 552 34.35 32.59 12.60
N PHE A 553 35.37 32.32 11.81
CA PHE A 553 36.77 32.59 12.14
C PHE A 553 37.14 34.08 11.99
N GLN A 554 36.29 34.88 11.33
CA GLN A 554 36.46 36.35 11.20
C GLN A 554 37.86 36.80 10.73
N GLY A 555 38.52 35.98 9.89
CA GLY A 555 39.88 36.22 9.42
C GLY A 555 40.99 35.91 10.43
N ILE A 556 40.66 35.37 11.59
CA ILE A 556 41.64 34.86 12.55
C ILE A 556 42.19 33.53 12.03
N LYS A 557 43.49 33.41 11.91
CA LYS A 557 44.14 32.15 11.55
C LYS A 557 44.18 31.22 12.76
N VAL A 558 43.29 30.22 12.79
CA VAL A 558 43.25 29.21 13.86
C VAL A 558 44.22 28.09 13.50
N ALA A 559 45.07 27.71 14.46
CA ALA A 559 45.94 26.56 14.40
C ALA A 559 45.51 25.53 15.46
N GLN A 560 45.87 24.26 15.25
CA GLN A 560 45.55 23.20 16.21
C GLN A 560 46.79 22.38 16.55
N ARG A 561 46.77 21.73 17.70
CA ARG A 561 47.73 20.76 18.15
C ARG A 561 47.04 19.44 18.40
N ILE A 562 47.64 18.35 17.97
CA ILE A 562 47.08 17.00 18.09
C ILE A 562 48.11 16.07 18.76
N GLY A 563 47.66 15.34 19.77
CA GLY A 563 48.43 14.29 20.45
C GLY A 563 47.73 12.94 20.32
N ILE A 564 48.47 11.91 19.87
CA ILE A 564 47.93 10.56 19.66
C ILE A 564 48.76 9.55 20.43
N ASN A 565 48.12 8.70 21.21
CA ASN A 565 48.78 7.61 21.93
C ASN A 565 47.93 6.36 21.95
N SER A 566 48.59 5.20 21.66
CA SER A 566 47.97 3.88 21.66
C SER A 566 48.41 3.05 22.87
N GLY A 567 47.48 2.30 23.44
CA GLY A 567 47.76 1.38 24.52
C GLY A 567 46.51 0.84 25.21
N GLU A 568 46.70 -0.04 26.15
CA GLU A 568 45.61 -0.61 26.94
C GLU A 568 44.91 0.45 27.81
N ALA A 569 43.59 0.41 27.79
CA ALA A 569 42.77 1.28 28.60
C ALA A 569 41.51 0.55 29.08
N LEU A 570 41.01 0.95 30.24
CA LEU A 570 39.70 0.57 30.73
C LEU A 570 38.64 1.45 30.02
N VAL A 571 37.78 0.81 29.29
CA VAL A 571 36.70 1.50 28.51
C VAL A 571 35.36 1.05 29.03
N GLY A 572 34.45 1.96 29.31
CA GLY A 572 33.13 1.61 29.84
C GLY A 572 32.36 2.78 30.46
N ASN A 573 31.38 2.43 31.29
CA ASN A 573 30.54 3.42 31.97
C ASN A 573 31.16 3.84 33.31
N PHE A 574 31.68 5.05 33.38
CA PHE A 574 32.29 5.62 34.55
C PHE A 574 31.39 6.71 35.16
N GLY A 575 31.31 6.74 36.48
CA GLY A 575 30.60 7.76 37.23
C GLY A 575 29.86 7.21 38.44
N SER A 576 28.78 7.88 38.82
CA SER A 576 27.93 7.47 39.95
C SER A 576 26.70 6.69 39.44
N GLN A 577 25.99 6.02 40.34
CA GLN A 577 24.73 5.33 40.02
C GLN A 577 23.65 6.24 39.42
N ARG A 578 23.76 7.57 39.61
CA ARG A 578 22.80 8.55 39.09
C ARG A 578 23.27 9.27 37.84
N ARG A 579 24.57 9.31 37.58
CA ARG A 579 25.18 9.99 36.44
C ARG A 579 26.48 9.27 36.05
N PHE A 580 26.51 8.68 34.89
CA PHE A 580 27.69 8.07 34.32
C PHE A 580 27.80 8.43 32.84
N ASN A 581 29.01 8.40 32.33
CA ASN A 581 29.32 8.57 30.91
C ASN A 581 30.10 7.36 30.43
N TYR A 582 29.91 6.99 29.19
CA TYR A 582 30.81 6.04 28.53
C TYR A 582 32.10 6.76 28.19
N SER A 583 33.22 6.31 28.72
CA SER A 583 34.49 7.01 28.64
C SER A 583 35.65 6.02 28.75
N VAL A 584 36.87 6.54 28.76
CA VAL A 584 38.11 5.79 28.91
C VAL A 584 38.91 6.26 30.10
N MET A 585 39.59 5.34 30.77
CA MET A 585 40.46 5.61 31.87
C MET A 585 41.77 4.78 31.77
N SER A 586 42.86 5.47 31.59
CA SER A 586 44.21 4.85 31.65
C SER A 586 45.32 5.90 31.67
N ASP A 587 46.54 5.45 31.90
CA ASP A 587 47.71 6.28 31.69
C ASP A 587 47.90 6.68 30.21
N ALA A 588 47.43 5.86 29.28
CA ALA A 588 47.44 6.16 27.83
C ALA A 588 46.74 7.47 27.49
N VAL A 589 45.66 7.83 28.22
CA VAL A 589 44.92 9.10 28.06
C VAL A 589 45.81 10.28 28.47
N ASN A 590 46.48 10.16 29.59
CA ASN A 590 47.38 11.21 30.09
C ASN A 590 48.55 11.44 29.13
N VAL A 591 49.10 10.37 28.57
CA VAL A 591 50.18 10.46 27.57
C VAL A 591 49.72 11.22 26.35
N ALA A 592 48.55 10.88 25.76
CA ALA A 592 48.00 11.58 24.59
C ALA A 592 47.82 13.08 24.83
N SER A 593 47.26 13.46 25.98
CA SER A 593 47.10 14.88 26.38
C SER A 593 48.45 15.62 26.47
N ARG A 594 49.47 14.98 26.98
CA ARG A 594 50.80 15.59 27.07
C ARG A 594 51.53 15.64 25.73
N LEU A 595 51.28 14.70 24.81
CA LEU A 595 51.78 14.76 23.44
C LEU A 595 51.15 15.92 22.68
N GLU A 596 49.86 16.20 22.92
CA GLU A 596 49.19 17.41 22.40
C GLU A 596 49.96 18.67 22.85
N GLY A 597 50.18 18.84 24.16
CA GLY A 597 50.90 19.97 24.70
C GLY A 597 52.34 20.07 24.22
N ALA A 598 53.05 18.94 23.99
CA ALA A 598 54.40 18.92 23.49
C ALA A 598 54.59 19.57 22.11
N ASN A 599 53.51 19.61 21.28
CA ASN A 599 53.57 20.29 20.00
C ASN A 599 54.00 21.78 20.14
N LYS A 600 53.60 22.46 21.21
CA LYS A 600 53.98 23.85 21.49
C LYS A 600 55.49 24.00 21.57
N PHE A 601 56.14 23.05 22.22
CA PHE A 601 57.61 23.07 22.41
C PHE A 601 58.37 22.78 21.14
N TYR A 602 57.95 21.70 20.41
CA TYR A 602 58.61 21.31 19.17
C TYR A 602 58.24 22.18 17.96
N GLY A 603 57.14 22.92 18.04
CA GLY A 603 56.59 23.73 16.93
C GLY A 603 55.95 22.83 15.83
N THR A 604 55.34 21.74 16.25
CA THR A 604 54.72 20.74 15.42
C THR A 604 53.18 20.82 15.55
N THR A 605 52.47 20.12 14.65
CA THR A 605 50.99 20.06 14.68
C THR A 605 50.49 18.75 15.26
N ILE A 606 51.11 17.61 14.93
CA ILE A 606 50.65 16.28 15.28
C ILE A 606 51.82 15.47 15.85
N ILE A 607 51.72 15.09 17.12
CA ILE A 607 52.69 14.23 17.77
C ILE A 607 52.04 12.89 18.17
N ALA A 608 52.70 11.78 17.85
CA ALA A 608 52.29 10.44 18.26
C ALA A 608 53.39 9.75 19.08
N SER A 609 53.03 8.78 19.92
CA SER A 609 53.93 7.91 20.62
C SER A 609 54.47 6.81 19.72
N ASP A 610 55.60 6.19 20.11
CA ASP A 610 56.16 5.01 19.49
C ASP A 610 55.14 3.83 19.45
N SER A 611 54.31 3.70 20.47
CA SER A 611 53.28 2.66 20.53
C SER A 611 52.19 2.87 19.46
N THR A 612 51.89 4.12 19.09
CA THR A 612 50.97 4.44 17.99
C THR A 612 51.62 4.14 16.65
N VAL A 613 52.86 4.59 16.45
CA VAL A 613 53.59 4.35 15.20
C VAL A 613 53.76 2.88 14.92
N ALA A 614 54.05 2.03 15.94
CA ALA A 614 54.20 0.59 15.80
C ALA A 614 52.89 -0.14 15.42
N ARG A 615 51.74 0.47 15.66
CA ARG A 615 50.38 -0.08 15.32
C ARG A 615 49.79 0.51 14.07
N ALA A 616 50.29 1.64 13.61
CA ALA A 616 49.84 2.30 12.40
C ALA A 616 50.40 1.59 11.15
N ALA A 617 49.65 1.67 10.05
CA ALA A 617 50.10 1.15 8.77
C ALA A 617 51.29 1.95 8.20
N ASP A 618 52.06 1.34 7.28
CA ASP A 618 53.24 1.96 6.66
C ASP A 618 52.95 3.07 5.66
N GLU A 619 51.71 3.56 5.62
CA GLU A 619 51.26 4.59 4.67
C GLU A 619 51.60 6.03 5.10
N PHE A 620 52.20 6.22 6.27
CA PHE A 620 52.47 7.54 6.81
C PHE A 620 53.95 7.88 6.86
N THR A 621 54.26 9.14 6.69
CA THR A 621 55.60 9.68 6.92
C THR A 621 55.71 10.17 8.36
N TRP A 622 56.51 9.48 9.15
CA TRP A 622 56.81 9.80 10.53
C TRP A 622 58.24 10.34 10.67
N ARG A 623 58.40 11.40 11.46
CA ARG A 623 59.69 11.92 11.90
C ARG A 623 59.88 11.64 13.38
N GLU A 624 60.90 10.86 13.77
CA GLU A 624 61.28 10.71 15.16
C GLU A 624 61.75 12.08 15.68
N LEU A 625 61.06 12.63 16.69
CA LEU A 625 61.38 13.97 17.24
C LEU A 625 62.38 13.88 18.36
N ASP A 626 62.06 13.10 19.41
CA ASP A 626 62.88 13.08 20.63
C ASP A 626 62.56 11.82 21.44
N THR A 627 63.36 11.60 22.53
CA THR A 627 63.03 10.68 23.60
C THR A 627 62.68 11.51 24.84
N VAL A 628 61.43 11.36 25.31
CA VAL A 628 60.93 12.18 26.41
C VAL A 628 60.50 11.35 27.61
N ARG A 629 60.63 11.91 28.80
CA ARG A 629 60.05 11.35 30.01
C ARG A 629 58.85 12.18 30.39
N VAL A 630 57.71 11.54 30.46
CA VAL A 630 56.44 12.16 30.82
C VAL A 630 56.34 12.22 32.34
N LYS A 631 55.92 13.37 32.93
CA LYS A 631 55.76 13.51 34.39
C LYS A 631 54.89 12.43 34.99
N GLY A 632 55.40 11.70 35.98
CA GLY A 632 54.73 10.58 36.63
C GLY A 632 55.03 9.22 36.00
N ARG A 633 55.87 9.15 34.95
CA ARG A 633 56.42 7.92 34.40
C ARG A 633 57.95 7.84 34.61
N GLU A 634 58.44 6.68 35.01
CA GLU A 634 59.88 6.41 35.07
C GLU A 634 60.42 6.05 33.68
N GLN A 635 59.62 5.43 32.87
CA GLN A 635 60.01 5.00 31.51
C GLN A 635 59.94 6.19 30.54
N SER A 636 60.96 6.35 29.73
CA SER A 636 60.97 7.27 28.59
C SER A 636 60.27 6.67 27.41
N LEU A 637 59.59 7.51 26.58
CA LEU A 637 58.99 7.08 25.32
C LEU A 637 59.57 7.92 24.17
N LYS A 638 59.63 7.34 23.02
CA LYS A 638 59.95 8.06 21.78
C LYS A 638 58.70 8.73 21.25
N ILE A 639 58.88 9.95 20.77
CA ILE A 639 57.79 10.71 20.16
C ILE A 639 58.08 10.99 18.70
N PHE A 640 57.04 10.97 17.91
CA PHE A 640 57.11 11.11 16.46
C PHE A 640 56.14 12.20 15.99
N GLU A 641 56.55 12.98 15.02
CA GLU A 641 55.65 13.87 14.28
C GLU A 641 55.10 13.15 13.09
N LEU A 642 53.75 13.28 12.89
CA LEU A 642 53.07 12.86 11.71
C LEU A 642 53.01 14.01 10.68
N LEU A 643 53.69 13.83 9.56
CA LEU A 643 53.86 14.91 8.55
C LEU A 643 52.76 14.85 7.46
N CYS A 644 52.66 13.73 6.75
CA CYS A 644 51.77 13.50 5.60
C CYS A 644 51.67 11.98 5.30
N LEU A 645 50.91 11.65 4.29
CA LEU A 645 50.96 10.32 3.67
C LEU A 645 52.32 10.13 2.96
N ALA A 646 52.82 8.90 2.92
CA ALA A 646 54.12 8.59 2.33
C ALA A 646 54.24 9.03 0.86
N GLU A 647 53.18 8.97 0.15
CA GLU A 647 53.09 9.38 -1.27
C GLU A 647 53.13 10.91 -1.47
N GLU A 648 52.84 11.68 -0.43
CA GLU A 648 52.74 13.15 -0.49
C GLU A 648 54.06 13.84 -0.11
N LEU A 649 55.10 13.10 0.28
CA LEU A 649 56.38 13.66 0.79
C LEU A 649 57.19 14.34 -0.30
N ALA A 650 57.33 15.66 -0.23
CA ALA A 650 58.08 16.43 -1.19
C ALA A 650 59.62 16.14 -1.07
N PRO A 651 60.40 16.24 -2.21
CA PRO A 651 61.85 15.97 -2.21
C PRO A 651 62.63 16.84 -1.24
N ASP A 652 62.26 18.08 -1.07
CA ASP A 652 62.91 19.00 -0.12
C ASP A 652 62.67 18.61 1.34
N GLN A 653 61.46 18.11 1.66
CA GLN A 653 61.15 17.57 2.97
C GLN A 653 61.92 16.29 3.24
N GLN A 654 62.17 15.43 2.26
CA GLN A 654 63.01 14.23 2.43
C GLN A 654 64.42 14.58 2.87
N ARG A 655 65.00 15.65 2.30
CA ARG A 655 66.35 16.15 2.72
C ARG A 655 66.34 16.62 4.16
N VAL A 656 65.32 17.43 4.55
CA VAL A 656 65.19 17.90 5.93
C VAL A 656 65.03 16.72 6.90
N LEU A 657 64.28 15.69 6.58
CA LEU A 657 64.09 14.48 7.39
C LEU A 657 65.41 13.71 7.55
N ALA A 658 66.17 13.55 6.45
CA ALA A 658 67.46 12.86 6.48
C ALA A 658 68.50 13.63 7.37
N ASP A 659 68.59 14.96 7.18
CA ASP A 659 69.45 15.81 8.01
C ASP A 659 69.06 15.80 9.50
N TYR A 660 67.72 15.80 9.78
CA TYR A 660 67.16 15.71 11.12
C TYR A 660 67.51 14.36 11.79
N ALA A 661 67.25 13.25 11.08
CA ALA A 661 67.54 11.89 11.59
C ALA A 661 69.05 11.70 11.93
N GLU A 662 69.94 12.20 11.04
CA GLU A 662 71.38 12.15 11.28
C GLU A 662 71.78 13.07 12.44
N GLY A 663 71.23 14.27 12.52
CA GLY A 663 71.41 15.20 13.61
C GLY A 663 70.97 14.61 14.95
N LEU A 664 69.83 13.89 15.01
CA LEU A 664 69.34 13.25 16.21
C LEU A 664 70.19 12.05 16.63
N ALA A 665 70.71 11.27 15.68
CA ALA A 665 71.67 10.20 15.98
C ALA A 665 72.99 10.74 16.59
N LEU A 666 73.50 11.84 16.04
CA LEU A 666 74.67 12.52 16.60
C LEU A 666 74.43 13.11 17.99
N TRP A 667 73.23 13.70 18.23
CA TRP A 667 72.75 14.16 19.51
C TRP A 667 72.80 13.07 20.58
N ARG A 668 72.20 11.91 20.26
CA ARG A 668 72.20 10.73 21.15
C ARG A 668 73.58 10.19 21.42
N ALA A 669 74.48 10.28 20.46
CA ALA A 669 75.86 9.89 20.60
C ALA A 669 76.74 10.90 21.39
N GLY A 670 76.15 12.02 21.88
CA GLY A 670 76.84 13.09 22.60
C GLY A 670 77.76 13.94 21.70
N LYS A 671 77.67 13.81 20.38
CA LYS A 671 78.48 14.60 19.42
C LYS A 671 77.79 15.94 19.13
N CYS A 672 77.74 16.80 20.15
CA CYS A 672 76.94 18.03 20.13
C CYS A 672 77.29 19.03 19.01
N GLU A 673 78.57 19.18 18.66
CA GLU A 673 79.04 20.09 17.61
C GLU A 673 78.54 19.62 16.22
N ALA A 674 78.78 18.35 15.92
CA ALA A 674 78.36 17.74 14.64
C ALA A 674 76.84 17.69 14.52
N SER A 675 76.14 17.43 15.64
CA SER A 675 74.67 17.50 15.73
C SER A 675 74.15 18.88 15.42
N ALA A 676 74.68 19.93 16.04
CA ALA A 676 74.34 21.31 15.83
C ALA A 676 74.51 21.76 14.36
N ALA A 677 75.62 21.35 13.76
CA ALA A 677 75.90 21.64 12.34
C ALA A 677 74.90 20.95 11.39
N ARG A 678 74.49 19.74 11.73
CA ARG A 678 73.50 18.98 10.90
C ARG A 678 72.10 19.61 10.98
N PHE A 679 71.63 19.90 12.19
CA PHE A 679 70.35 20.54 12.36
C PHE A 679 70.30 21.98 11.80
N ALA A 680 71.41 22.70 11.82
CA ALA A 680 71.49 24.06 11.28
C ALA A 680 71.18 24.13 9.78
N ARG A 681 71.31 23.04 9.02
CA ARG A 681 71.04 23.03 7.56
C ARG A 681 69.56 23.26 7.26
N ALA A 682 68.71 22.80 8.13
CA ALA A 682 67.24 22.92 7.94
C ALA A 682 66.61 23.92 8.92
N ALA A 683 67.36 24.53 9.84
CA ALA A 683 66.88 25.37 10.94
C ALA A 683 66.05 26.60 10.51
N THR A 684 66.28 27.11 9.32
CA THR A 684 65.48 28.26 8.79
C THR A 684 64.11 27.88 8.26
N MET A 685 63.93 26.60 7.90
CA MET A 685 62.68 26.11 7.29
C MET A 685 61.93 25.13 8.20
N ASP A 686 62.59 24.61 9.22
CA ASP A 686 62.08 23.57 10.09
C ASP A 686 62.30 23.90 11.57
N ARG A 687 61.17 24.14 12.26
CA ARG A 687 61.23 24.55 13.67
C ARG A 687 61.86 23.52 14.63
N PRO A 688 61.57 22.19 14.52
CA PRO A 688 62.24 21.18 15.29
C PRO A 688 63.77 21.17 15.05
N SER A 689 64.24 21.34 13.82
CA SER A 689 65.68 21.44 13.52
C SER A 689 66.31 22.69 14.15
N ALA A 690 65.65 23.83 14.12
CA ALA A 690 66.10 25.04 14.79
C ALA A 690 66.25 24.84 16.31
N LEU A 691 65.22 24.25 16.93
CA LEU A 691 65.21 23.91 18.35
C LEU A 691 66.37 23.01 18.75
N PHE A 692 66.59 21.93 18.01
CA PHE A 692 67.71 21.02 18.32
C PHE A 692 69.07 21.61 18.02
N ALA A 693 69.21 22.45 16.98
CA ALA A 693 70.45 23.20 16.76
C ALA A 693 70.80 24.12 17.95
N GLU A 694 69.81 24.79 18.51
CA GLU A 694 70.03 25.62 19.75
C GLU A 694 70.38 24.74 20.95
N ARG A 695 69.64 23.64 21.18
CA ARG A 695 69.93 22.66 22.26
C ARG A 695 71.32 22.08 22.14
N ALA A 696 71.71 21.67 20.93
CA ALA A 696 73.03 21.09 20.69
C ALA A 696 74.19 22.10 20.88
N ARG A 697 73.96 23.39 20.51
CA ARG A 697 74.90 24.47 20.78
C ARG A 697 75.06 24.77 22.29
N ALA A 698 73.91 24.83 23.00
CA ALA A 698 73.94 25.06 24.44
C ALA A 698 74.69 23.93 25.18
N ALA A 699 74.46 22.68 24.77
CA ALA A 699 75.14 21.51 25.37
C ALA A 699 76.65 21.41 25.05
N GLN A 700 77.20 22.18 24.11
CA GLN A 700 78.65 22.27 23.87
C GLN A 700 79.41 22.94 25.03
N HIS A 701 78.75 23.81 25.79
CA HIS A 701 79.36 24.52 26.88
C HIS A 701 79.29 23.78 28.22
N ASP A 702 78.40 22.80 28.34
CA ASP A 702 78.29 21.90 29.48
C ASP A 702 78.98 20.58 29.10
N ALA A 703 80.20 20.35 29.58
CA ALA A 703 81.00 19.16 29.31
C ALA A 703 80.09 17.91 29.54
N PRO A 704 79.97 16.97 28.56
CA PRO A 704 79.14 15.81 28.73
C PRO A 704 79.63 15.00 29.92
N SER A 705 78.88 14.97 31.00
CA SER A 705 79.13 14.11 32.15
C SER A 705 79.05 12.63 31.67
N ALA A 706 79.72 11.71 32.40
CA ALA A 706 79.73 10.28 32.08
C ALA A 706 78.37 9.61 31.98
N ALA A 707 77.30 10.39 32.20
CA ALA A 707 75.89 9.97 32.11
C ALA A 707 75.10 10.90 31.14
N TRP A 708 75.58 11.07 29.88
CA TRP A 708 74.79 11.76 28.87
C TRP A 708 73.43 11.04 28.62
N ALA A 709 72.35 11.67 29.09
CA ALA A 709 71.01 11.17 28.81
C ALA A 709 70.32 12.13 27.84
N ALA A 710 70.22 11.71 26.59
CA ALA A 710 69.46 12.48 25.57
C ALA A 710 67.91 12.40 25.79
N VAL A 711 67.47 12.41 27.07
CA VAL A 711 66.07 12.30 27.47
C VAL A 711 65.60 13.59 28.10
N ARG A 712 64.56 14.16 27.55
CA ARG A 712 63.90 15.35 28.05
C ARG A 712 62.75 15.03 28.99
N SER A 713 62.65 15.71 30.12
CA SER A 713 61.47 15.65 30.98
C SER A 713 60.43 16.71 30.54
N LEU A 714 59.23 16.27 30.21
CA LEU A 714 58.08 17.15 29.95
C LEU A 714 57.43 17.50 31.29
N GLN A 715 57.78 18.66 31.86
CA GLN A 715 57.36 19.07 33.21
C GLN A 715 56.12 19.98 33.22
N GLU A 716 55.73 20.62 32.10
CA GLU A 716 54.59 21.54 31.97
C GLU A 716 53.67 21.19 30.83
N LYS A 717 52.34 21.56 30.99
CA LYS A 717 51.33 21.53 29.92
C LYS A 717 51.61 22.60 28.88
#